data_4f1d33b0e812d9fc815d92f4cfd68887
#
_entry.id   4f1d33b0e812d9fc815d92f4cfd68887
#
_cell.length_a   1.000
_cell.length_b   1.000
_cell.length_c   1.000
_cell.angle_alpha   90.00
_cell.angle_beta   90.00
_cell.angle_gamma   90.00
#
_symmetry.space_group_name_H-M   'P 1'
#
loop_
_entity.id
_entity.type
_entity.pdbx_description
1 polymer ?
#
loop_
_entity_poly.entity_id
_entity_poly.type
_entity_poly.pdbx_seq_one_letter_code
_entity_poly.pdbx_strand_id
1 'polypeptide(L)'
;MKLKNSLVASHSQLXSGWLESRKRFPVPQPNPASKMIQAVLVTICLVVFPYQGSSTILESGKVKDYEVVYPQKIPSLPKERLQKREEKTKYEDTVKYEFKVNGEPVVLNLEKNKRLFSKDYTETHYSPDGREITTSPPVQDHCYYHGHIQNDADSSAVIRACDGLNGYFKNNGEMYIIEPLKLSDSEAHAVFKYESLEKEDETPKTCGAIHNSGESDEPIKNTSKLFITPEKGEEYLEAEKYIELYIVADNLVYRKYSGNITDVRMRIFEILNCVNMYYKVFNIHVILIGLEVWSDEDKILINGSSEPTVKSFAVWRQSDLLKRKRNDNAQLLTGIHFDKGVLGVAFVGGMCNDLTSVGVIQDNSIQAILIAAIMTHELGHNLGMDHDADSCTCNTGPCIMEASINFNPPWEFSSCSLRDYQNYIMTETAQCILNDPLTTDIVPIAICGNGFVEEGEECDCGLPEICKNECCEAATCKLKPEAECASGACCEKCQFRRAGELCRAAKDDCDFDELCTGQSAECPMNLFHMDGHPCQNNQGYCFRGTCPTLKKQCIALWGPDAEVAPYGCFMNNQKGKDYGYCKKENGTNIPCEPEDVKCGRLYCIDDSTEEKSCKFYFSNENANLGMVEPGTKCGEGMVCGSGQCINLETAFGATSNFTQM
;
A
#
# COMPACT_ATOMS: atom_id res chain seq x y z
N MET A 1 -4.01 -44.07 -48.98
CA MET A 1 -4.15 -45.52 -48.88
C MET A 1 -4.59 -45.82 -47.48
N LYS A 2 -5.85 -45.95 -47.27
CA LYS A 2 -6.65 -47.11 -46.84
C LYS A 2 -6.20 -47.61 -45.46
N LEU A 3 -6.94 -47.73 -44.46
CA LEU A 3 -8.36 -47.98 -44.09
C LEU A 3 -8.29 -48.63 -42.71
N LYS A 4 -9.00 -48.52 -41.80
CA LYS A 4 -10.41 -48.56 -41.44
C LYS A 4 -10.51 -49.13 -40.00
N ASN A 5 -11.30 -48.50 -39.19
CA ASN A 5 -12.55 -49.02 -38.60
C ASN A 5 -12.35 -50.31 -37.73
N SER A 6 -13.01 -50.54 -36.66
CA SER A 6 -14.33 -50.12 -36.15
C SER A 6 -14.66 -51.01 -34.92
N LEU A 7 -15.45 -50.47 -34.04
CA LEU A 7 -16.76 -50.94 -33.57
C LEU A 7 -16.73 -51.98 -32.42
N VAL A 8 -17.31 -51.67 -31.33
CA VAL A 8 -18.70 -51.57 -30.88
C VAL A 8 -19.12 -52.77 -29.98
N ALA A 9 -19.56 -52.38 -28.83
CA ALA A 9 -20.76 -52.79 -28.07
C ALA A 9 -20.96 -54.25 -27.63
N SER A 10 -21.23 -54.44 -26.45
CA SER A 10 -22.54 -54.71 -25.82
C SER A 10 -22.75 -56.09 -25.18
N HIS A 11 -23.60 -56.05 -24.22
CA HIS A 11 -24.48 -57.06 -23.57
C HIS A 11 -23.84 -57.88 -22.47
N SER A 12 -24.26 -57.65 -21.24
CA SER A 12 -25.53 -57.94 -20.52
C SER A 12 -25.76 -59.40 -20.15
N GLN A 13 -26.05 -59.59 -18.90
CA GLN A 13 -26.92 -60.59 -18.28
C GLN A 13 -26.35 -61.89 -17.74
N LEU A 14 -26.65 -62.08 -16.52
CA LEU A 14 -27.26 -63.23 -15.82
C LEU A 14 -26.41 -64.02 -14.82
N UNK A 15 -26.69 -63.92 -13.60
CA UNK A 15 -26.78 -64.81 -12.83
C UNK A 15 -27.23 -64.94 -11.69
N SER A 16 -27.95 -65.38 -11.55
CA SER A 16 -28.75 -65.92 -10.45
C SER A 16 -27.99 -66.71 -9.39
N GLY A 17 -28.24 -66.31 -8.20
CA GLY A 17 -28.51 -67.20 -7.12
C GLY A 17 -27.33 -67.75 -6.30
N TRP A 18 -27.27 -67.33 -5.06
CA TRP A 18 -27.22 -68.23 -3.91
C TRP A 18 -27.60 -67.43 -2.65
N LEU A 19 -28.75 -67.71 -2.12
CA LEU A 19 -29.24 -67.36 -0.78
C LEU A 19 -28.45 -68.21 0.24
N GLU A 20 -27.79 -67.52 1.20
CA GLU A 20 -27.46 -68.16 2.46
C GLU A 20 -27.71 -67.19 3.61
N SER A 21 -28.53 -67.67 4.53
CA SER A 21 -29.08 -67.01 5.71
C SER A 21 -27.96 -66.63 6.69
N ARG A 22 -27.83 -65.33 6.97
CA ARG A 22 -27.17 -64.89 8.20
C ARG A 22 -28.21 -64.31 9.16
N LYS A 23 -28.32 -64.91 10.34
CA LYS A 23 -29.15 -64.49 11.44
C LYS A 23 -28.80 -63.05 11.82
N ARG A 24 -29.83 -62.19 11.82
CA ARG A 24 -29.73 -60.84 12.37
C ARG A 24 -29.67 -60.92 13.89
N PHE A 25 -28.59 -60.46 14.50
CA PHE A 25 -28.57 -60.10 15.92
C PHE A 25 -29.32 -58.80 16.11
N PRO A 26 -30.18 -58.64 17.10
CA PRO A 26 -30.86 -57.38 17.34
C PRO A 26 -29.84 -56.32 17.83
N VAL A 27 -29.78 -55.19 17.16
CA VAL A 27 -29.05 -54.00 17.60
C VAL A 27 -29.77 -53.45 18.82
N PRO A 28 -29.11 -53.26 19.97
CA PRO A 28 -29.74 -52.64 21.12
C PRO A 28 -30.20 -51.23 20.80
N GLN A 29 -31.45 -50.91 21.04
CA GLN A 29 -31.97 -49.54 20.95
C GLN A 29 -31.26 -48.68 21.99
N PRO A 30 -30.74 -47.47 21.61
CA PRO A 30 -30.11 -46.60 22.59
C PRO A 30 -31.13 -46.08 23.59
N ASN A 31 -30.75 -46.10 24.86
CA ASN A 31 -31.51 -45.64 26.01
C ASN A 31 -31.94 -44.17 25.81
N PRO A 32 -33.16 -43.76 26.20
CA PRO A 32 -33.62 -42.37 26.10
C PRO A 32 -32.66 -41.33 26.72
N ALA A 33 -31.93 -41.73 27.75
CA ALA A 33 -30.91 -40.87 28.37
C ALA A 33 -29.75 -40.55 27.43
N SER A 34 -29.35 -41.48 26.57
CA SER A 34 -28.24 -41.26 25.61
C SER A 34 -28.65 -40.33 24.46
N LYS A 35 -29.90 -40.35 24.04
CA LYS A 35 -30.43 -39.39 23.05
C LYS A 35 -30.50 -37.97 23.63
N MET A 36 -30.82 -37.84 24.90
CA MET A 36 -30.85 -36.54 25.58
C MET A 36 -29.46 -35.98 25.75
N ILE A 37 -28.48 -36.82 26.11
CA ILE A 37 -27.07 -36.39 26.24
C ILE A 37 -26.50 -36.00 24.87
N GLN A 38 -26.77 -36.74 23.79
CA GLN A 38 -26.38 -36.37 22.45
C GLN A 38 -27.03 -35.06 21.97
N ALA A 39 -28.32 -34.88 22.24
CA ALA A 39 -29.03 -33.64 21.91
C ALA A 39 -28.49 -32.46 22.70
N VAL A 40 -28.18 -32.64 24.00
CA VAL A 40 -27.58 -31.59 24.84
C VAL A 40 -26.15 -31.28 24.40
N LEU A 41 -25.34 -32.28 24.04
CA LEU A 41 -23.97 -32.08 23.52
C LEU A 41 -23.98 -31.37 22.15
N VAL A 42 -24.92 -31.73 21.25
CA VAL A 42 -25.07 -31.04 19.97
C VAL A 42 -25.59 -29.62 20.20
N THR A 43 -26.51 -29.41 21.13
CA THR A 43 -27.01 -28.08 21.46
C THR A 43 -25.95 -27.23 22.16
N ILE A 44 -25.13 -27.82 23.03
CA ILE A 44 -24.00 -27.13 23.67
C ILE A 44 -22.92 -26.82 22.63
N CYS A 45 -22.64 -27.72 21.69
CA CYS A 45 -21.69 -27.41 20.60
C CYS A 45 -22.23 -26.32 19.67
N LEU A 46 -23.55 -26.22 19.47
CA LEU A 46 -24.15 -25.15 18.67
C LEU A 46 -24.24 -23.79 19.41
N VAL A 47 -24.19 -23.83 20.75
CA VAL A 47 -24.27 -22.60 21.57
C VAL A 47 -22.88 -22.05 21.95
N VAL A 48 -21.80 -22.85 21.77
CA VAL A 48 -20.44 -22.49 22.19
C VAL A 48 -19.55 -22.06 21.03
N PHE A 49 -20.08 -21.94 19.80
CA PHE A 49 -19.34 -21.25 18.74
C PHE A 49 -19.97 -19.87 18.54
N PRO A 50 -19.47 -18.84 19.23
CA PRO A 50 -19.84 -17.49 18.83
C PRO A 50 -19.16 -17.21 17.48
N TYR A 51 -19.93 -16.76 16.53
CA TYR A 51 -19.57 -15.96 15.38
C TYR A 51 -18.09 -16.07 14.96
N GLN A 52 -17.81 -16.87 13.96
CA GLN A 52 -16.52 -16.77 13.28
C GLN A 52 -16.50 -15.48 12.48
N GLY A 53 -16.06 -14.39 13.13
CA GLY A 53 -15.58 -13.23 12.43
C GLY A 53 -14.35 -13.60 11.58
N SER A 54 -14.01 -12.77 10.65
CA SER A 54 -12.89 -12.97 9.71
C SER A 54 -11.69 -13.65 10.36
N SER A 55 -11.15 -14.67 9.71
CA SER A 55 -9.94 -15.36 10.18
C SER A 55 -8.80 -14.36 10.30
N THR A 56 -8.14 -14.36 11.43
CA THR A 56 -6.95 -13.53 11.65
C THR A 56 -5.76 -14.13 10.92
N ILE A 57 -4.73 -13.33 10.69
CA ILE A 57 -3.48 -13.79 10.07
C ILE A 57 -2.86 -14.89 10.96
N LEU A 58 -2.92 -14.71 12.28
CA LEU A 58 -2.48 -15.73 13.26
C LEU A 58 -3.20 -17.07 13.09
N GLU A 59 -4.51 -17.04 12.89
CA GLU A 59 -5.30 -18.26 12.71
C GLU A 59 -4.93 -19.02 11.43
N SER A 60 -4.32 -18.34 10.45
CA SER A 60 -3.82 -18.99 9.23
C SER A 60 -2.62 -19.90 9.49
N GLY A 61 -1.94 -19.76 10.63
CA GLY A 61 -0.75 -20.52 10.99
C GLY A 61 0.53 -20.07 10.30
N LYS A 62 0.49 -18.95 9.59
CA LYS A 62 1.62 -18.42 8.79
C LYS A 62 2.57 -17.55 9.61
N VAL A 63 2.30 -17.32 10.88
CA VAL A 63 3.13 -16.52 11.77
C VAL A 63 3.83 -17.45 12.75
N LYS A 64 5.17 -17.47 12.72
CA LYS A 64 5.98 -18.31 13.62
C LYS A 64 6.26 -17.62 14.96
N ASP A 65 6.57 -16.34 14.91
CA ASP A 65 6.98 -15.57 16.07
C ASP A 65 6.19 -14.27 16.16
N TYR A 66 5.62 -14.01 17.33
CA TYR A 66 4.92 -12.77 17.62
C TYR A 66 5.12 -12.38 19.09
N GLU A 67 5.03 -11.10 19.37
CA GLU A 67 5.06 -10.55 20.74
C GLU A 67 3.62 -10.33 21.19
N VAL A 68 3.32 -10.71 22.45
CA VAL A 68 2.02 -10.41 23.05
C VAL A 68 2.08 -9.05 23.72
N VAL A 69 1.20 -8.14 23.30
CA VAL A 69 1.12 -6.79 23.83
C VAL A 69 -0.28 -6.51 24.38
N TYR A 70 -0.39 -5.52 25.26
CA TYR A 70 -1.65 -5.09 25.88
C TYR A 70 -1.82 -3.59 25.63
N PRO A 71 -2.38 -3.18 24.49
CA PRO A 71 -2.56 -1.77 24.20
C PRO A 71 -3.49 -1.11 25.23
N GLN A 72 -2.98 -0.09 25.88
CA GLN A 72 -3.76 0.70 26.85
C GLN A 72 -4.23 1.97 26.17
N LYS A 73 -5.55 2.17 26.14
CA LYS A 73 -6.12 3.42 25.64
C LYS A 73 -5.78 4.52 26.64
N ILE A 74 -5.12 5.56 26.16
CA ILE A 74 -4.84 6.75 26.96
C ILE A 74 -6.15 7.55 27.03
N PRO A 75 -6.71 7.78 28.22
CA PRO A 75 -7.98 8.50 28.31
C PRO A 75 -7.86 9.93 27.81
N SER A 76 -8.71 10.30 26.91
CA SER A 76 -8.98 11.72 26.65
C SER A 76 -9.74 12.28 27.85
N LEU A 77 -9.31 13.42 28.37
CA LEU A 77 -9.97 14.02 29.54
C LEU A 77 -11.41 14.44 29.21
N PRO A 78 -12.32 14.39 30.20
CA PRO A 78 -13.73 14.70 29.92
C PRO A 78 -13.88 16.14 29.45
N LYS A 79 -14.46 16.34 28.31
CA LYS A 79 -14.89 17.67 27.85
C LYS A 79 -15.89 18.22 28.88
N GLU A 80 -15.60 19.35 29.50
CA GLU A 80 -16.59 20.06 30.30
C GLU A 80 -17.81 20.35 29.42
N ARG A 81 -18.98 20.04 29.98
CA ARG A 81 -20.26 20.05 29.30
C ARG A 81 -20.60 21.44 28.76
N LEU A 82 -20.30 21.68 27.50
CA LEU A 82 -21.07 22.68 26.74
C LEU A 82 -22.31 21.94 26.25
N GLN A 83 -23.45 22.37 26.79
CA GLN A 83 -24.77 21.82 26.50
C GLN A 83 -25.17 22.08 25.04
N LYS A 84 -24.74 21.25 24.12
CA LYS A 84 -25.45 20.98 22.90
C LYS A 84 -25.68 19.49 22.84
N ARG A 85 -26.83 19.07 22.40
CA ARG A 85 -27.27 17.70 22.22
C ARG A 85 -26.42 17.09 21.08
N GLU A 86 -25.14 16.76 21.37
CA GLU A 86 -24.31 15.98 20.45
C GLU A 86 -24.83 14.54 20.45
N GLU A 87 -25.07 14.00 19.31
CA GLU A 87 -25.31 12.56 19.15
C GLU A 87 -24.10 11.84 19.72
N LYS A 88 -24.36 10.91 20.63
CA LYS A 88 -23.30 10.15 21.32
C LYS A 88 -22.70 9.15 20.34
N THR A 89 -21.62 9.53 19.67
CA THR A 89 -20.87 8.63 18.79
C THR A 89 -20.24 7.51 19.60
N LYS A 90 -20.26 6.30 19.06
CA LYS A 90 -19.64 5.13 19.68
C LYS A 90 -18.10 5.20 19.62
N TYR A 91 -17.59 5.76 18.52
CA TYR A 91 -16.16 5.84 18.23
C TYR A 91 -15.69 7.29 18.24
N GLU A 92 -14.65 7.58 19.02
CA GLU A 92 -14.06 8.90 19.16
C GLU A 92 -13.33 9.31 17.87
N ASP A 93 -13.26 10.61 17.57
CA ASP A 93 -12.56 11.12 16.40
C ASP A 93 -11.05 10.92 16.48
N THR A 94 -10.51 11.05 17.70
CA THR A 94 -9.09 10.81 17.96
C THR A 94 -8.94 9.86 19.14
N VAL A 95 -8.02 8.91 19.04
CA VAL A 95 -7.72 7.97 20.13
C VAL A 95 -6.21 7.73 20.21
N LYS A 96 -5.72 7.52 21.43
CA LYS A 96 -4.30 7.22 21.66
C LYS A 96 -4.18 5.87 22.37
N TYR A 97 -3.24 5.06 21.91
CA TYR A 97 -2.95 3.76 22.52
C TYR A 97 -1.46 3.64 22.80
N GLU A 98 -1.12 3.14 23.99
CA GLU A 98 0.25 2.87 24.41
C GLU A 98 0.45 1.37 24.61
N PHE A 99 1.55 0.84 24.10
CA PHE A 99 2.00 -0.54 24.32
C PHE A 99 3.52 -0.60 24.09
N LYS A 100 4.12 -1.78 24.27
CA LYS A 100 5.57 -1.96 24.04
C LYS A 100 5.79 -2.93 22.89
N VAL A 101 6.80 -2.65 22.08
CA VAL A 101 7.26 -3.54 21.01
C VAL A 101 8.77 -3.73 21.20
N ASN A 102 9.21 -4.95 21.34
CA ASN A 102 10.62 -5.28 21.66
C ASN A 102 11.13 -4.56 22.92
N GLY A 103 10.23 -4.34 23.89
CA GLY A 103 10.54 -3.64 25.15
C GLY A 103 10.49 -2.11 25.06
N GLU A 104 10.43 -1.52 23.87
CA GLU A 104 10.37 -0.07 23.66
C GLU A 104 8.92 0.42 23.61
N PRO A 105 8.63 1.58 24.22
CA PRO A 105 7.27 2.11 24.23
C PRO A 105 6.87 2.64 22.85
N VAL A 106 5.66 2.28 22.42
CA VAL A 106 5.02 2.77 21.19
C VAL A 106 3.73 3.44 21.61
N VAL A 107 3.56 4.71 21.23
CA VAL A 107 2.32 5.45 21.44
C VAL A 107 1.74 5.76 20.06
N LEU A 108 0.62 5.11 19.71
CA LEU A 108 -0.10 5.37 18.46
C LEU A 108 -1.07 6.52 18.69
N ASN A 109 -0.89 7.61 17.95
CA ASN A 109 -1.86 8.69 17.79
C ASN A 109 -2.72 8.38 16.58
N LEU A 110 -4.01 8.18 16.78
CA LEU A 110 -4.93 7.72 15.73
C LEU A 110 -6.07 8.72 15.55
N GLU A 111 -6.32 9.10 14.31
CA GLU A 111 -7.40 9.99 13.89
C GLU A 111 -8.37 9.23 12.98
N LYS A 112 -9.68 9.37 13.25
CA LYS A 112 -10.73 8.72 12.44
C LYS A 112 -10.64 9.20 10.98
N ASN A 113 -10.65 8.27 10.03
CA ASN A 113 -10.65 8.59 8.60
C ASN A 113 -12.05 9.09 8.17
N LYS A 114 -12.39 10.32 8.52
CA LYS A 114 -13.72 10.90 8.35
C LYS A 114 -14.21 10.95 6.90
N ARG A 115 -13.27 10.89 5.94
CA ARG A 115 -13.57 10.95 4.50
C ARG A 115 -13.58 9.56 3.84
N LEU A 116 -13.72 8.50 4.63
CA LEU A 116 -13.78 7.12 4.10
C LEU A 116 -15.11 6.84 3.38
N PHE A 117 -16.20 7.45 3.82
CA PHE A 117 -17.56 7.18 3.31
C PHE A 117 -18.28 8.47 2.94
N SER A 118 -19.03 8.40 1.83
CA SER A 118 -19.98 9.45 1.47
C SER A 118 -21.23 9.41 2.37
N LYS A 119 -21.88 10.54 2.55
CA LYS A 119 -23.16 10.61 3.27
C LYS A 119 -24.27 9.82 2.58
N ASP A 120 -24.26 9.78 1.26
CA ASP A 120 -25.23 9.05 0.46
C ASP A 120 -24.75 7.63 0.09
N TYR A 121 -23.86 7.06 0.90
CA TYR A 121 -23.35 5.70 0.74
C TYR A 121 -24.50 4.69 0.68
N THR A 122 -24.43 3.77 -0.28
CA THR A 122 -25.42 2.71 -0.47
C THR A 122 -24.76 1.34 -0.60
N GLU A 123 -25.49 0.31 -0.17
CA GLU A 123 -25.10 -1.09 -0.36
C GLU A 123 -26.17 -1.81 -1.17
N THR A 124 -25.76 -2.47 -2.23
CA THR A 124 -26.63 -3.24 -3.10
C THR A 124 -26.23 -4.72 -3.05
N HIS A 125 -27.21 -5.59 -2.92
CA HIS A 125 -27.03 -7.05 -3.04
C HIS A 125 -28.29 -7.65 -3.66
N TYR A 126 -28.27 -8.95 -3.91
CA TYR A 126 -29.34 -9.62 -4.64
C TYR A 126 -29.92 -10.76 -3.81
N SER A 127 -31.24 -10.84 -3.79
CA SER A 127 -31.96 -11.99 -3.21
C SER A 127 -31.78 -13.23 -4.10
N PRO A 128 -32.00 -14.44 -3.57
CA PRO A 128 -31.83 -15.68 -4.37
C PRO A 128 -32.70 -15.76 -5.63
N ASP A 129 -33.75 -14.94 -5.73
CA ASP A 129 -34.58 -14.83 -6.94
C ASP A 129 -34.11 -13.71 -7.91
N GLY A 130 -32.92 -13.15 -7.67
CA GLY A 130 -32.27 -12.14 -8.54
C GLY A 130 -32.78 -10.72 -8.36
N ARG A 131 -33.59 -10.44 -7.33
CA ARG A 131 -34.13 -9.10 -7.08
C ARG A 131 -33.11 -8.26 -6.34
N GLU A 132 -32.84 -7.06 -6.89
CA GLU A 132 -31.96 -6.08 -6.30
C GLU A 132 -32.50 -5.53 -4.97
N ILE A 133 -31.65 -5.46 -3.97
CA ILE A 133 -31.91 -4.89 -2.64
C ILE A 133 -30.85 -3.85 -2.35
N THR A 134 -31.25 -2.58 -2.29
CA THR A 134 -30.36 -1.46 -1.97
C THR A 134 -30.71 -0.86 -0.62
N THR A 135 -29.72 -0.68 0.23
CA THR A 135 -29.86 -0.12 1.59
C THR A 135 -28.85 1.01 1.79
N SER A 136 -29.13 1.90 2.75
CA SER A 136 -28.21 2.99 3.14
C SER A 136 -27.85 2.83 4.62
N PRO A 137 -26.92 1.94 4.96
CA PRO A 137 -26.55 1.74 6.37
C PRO A 137 -25.78 2.96 6.91
N PRO A 138 -25.93 3.27 8.19
CA PRO A 138 -25.17 4.38 8.79
C PRO A 138 -23.70 4.00 8.94
N VAL A 139 -22.83 4.64 8.18
CA VAL A 139 -21.38 4.36 8.16
C VAL A 139 -20.54 5.49 8.77
N GLN A 140 -21.14 6.61 9.16
CA GLN A 140 -20.43 7.79 9.65
C GLN A 140 -19.73 7.53 11.00
N ASP A 141 -20.37 6.75 11.89
CA ASP A 141 -19.76 6.39 13.18
C ASP A 141 -19.00 5.06 13.06
N HIS A 142 -17.82 5.12 12.48
CA HIS A 142 -16.97 3.95 12.21
C HIS A 142 -15.66 3.99 13.02
N CYS A 143 -14.93 2.88 12.99
CA CYS A 143 -13.74 2.61 13.80
C CYS A 143 -12.44 2.50 12.96
N TYR A 144 -12.40 3.12 11.79
CA TYR A 144 -11.25 3.10 10.89
C TYR A 144 -10.44 4.38 11.06
N TYR A 145 -9.15 4.23 11.37
CA TYR A 145 -8.26 5.31 11.76
C TYR A 145 -6.97 5.29 10.95
N HIS A 146 -6.43 6.48 10.72
CA HIS A 146 -5.03 6.68 10.31
C HIS A 146 -4.27 7.32 11.47
N GLY A 147 -2.96 7.18 11.48
CA GLY A 147 -2.17 7.80 12.54
C GLY A 147 -0.67 7.63 12.36
N HIS A 148 0.02 7.90 13.43
CA HIS A 148 1.47 7.85 13.49
C HIS A 148 1.91 7.49 14.92
N ILE A 149 3.17 7.13 15.05
CA ILE A 149 3.79 6.91 16.36
C ILE A 149 4.25 8.27 16.91
N GLN A 150 3.90 8.56 18.13
CA GLN A 150 4.28 9.81 18.78
C GLN A 150 5.80 10.00 18.76
N ASN A 151 6.26 11.16 18.31
CA ASN A 151 7.67 11.55 18.15
C ASN A 151 8.42 10.79 17.03
N ASP A 152 7.70 10.17 16.11
CA ASP A 152 8.29 9.55 14.90
C ASP A 152 7.54 10.07 13.66
N ALA A 153 8.11 11.09 13.03
CA ALA A 153 7.52 11.75 11.86
C ALA A 153 7.46 10.85 10.62
N ASP A 154 8.33 9.85 10.54
CA ASP A 154 8.38 8.91 9.41
C ASP A 154 7.48 7.67 9.63
N SER A 155 6.81 7.59 10.77
CA SER A 155 5.90 6.51 11.07
C SER A 155 4.52 6.73 10.42
N SER A 156 3.81 5.65 10.21
CA SER A 156 2.41 5.68 9.75
C SER A 156 1.65 4.52 10.37
N ALA A 157 0.35 4.68 10.52
CA ALA A 157 -0.50 3.62 11.04
C ALA A 157 -1.87 3.63 10.34
N VAL A 158 -2.37 2.45 10.05
CA VAL A 158 -3.72 2.23 9.49
C VAL A 158 -4.37 1.18 10.37
N ILE A 159 -5.31 1.59 11.20
CA ILE A 159 -5.86 0.76 12.28
C ILE A 159 -7.39 0.73 12.23
N ARG A 160 -7.94 -0.46 12.37
CA ARG A 160 -9.35 -0.67 12.71
C ARG A 160 -9.41 -0.90 14.22
N ALA A 161 -10.18 -0.09 14.92
CA ALA A 161 -10.28 -0.13 16.39
C ALA A 161 -11.72 -0.41 16.85
N CYS A 162 -12.40 -1.37 16.21
CA CYS A 162 -13.79 -1.76 16.55
C CYS A 162 -13.84 -2.65 17.79
N ASP A 163 -13.04 -3.70 17.80
CA ASP A 163 -13.00 -4.76 18.80
C ASP A 163 -11.53 -5.11 19.09
N GLY A 164 -10.79 -4.14 19.62
CA GLY A 164 -9.33 -4.17 19.73
C GLY A 164 -8.67 -3.52 18.52
N LEU A 165 -7.35 -3.45 18.52
CA LEU A 165 -6.56 -2.87 17.43
C LEU A 165 -6.25 -3.94 16.38
N ASN A 166 -6.63 -3.69 15.15
CA ASN A 166 -6.31 -4.57 14.02
C ASN A 166 -5.80 -3.70 12.87
N GLY A 167 -4.62 -4.00 12.34
CA GLY A 167 -4.07 -3.25 11.22
C GLY A 167 -2.55 -3.24 11.17
N TYR A 168 -2.02 -2.17 10.60
CA TYR A 168 -0.62 -2.06 10.21
C TYR A 168 -0.03 -0.75 10.76
N PHE A 169 1.24 -0.80 11.15
CA PHE A 169 1.97 0.42 11.51
C PHE A 169 3.45 0.28 11.14
N LYS A 170 4.04 1.40 10.73
CA LYS A 170 5.46 1.49 10.38
C LYS A 170 6.20 2.07 11.60
N ASN A 171 7.24 1.39 12.05
CA ASN A 171 8.07 1.79 13.19
C ASN A 171 9.54 1.61 12.84
N ASN A 172 10.31 2.69 12.85
CA ASN A 172 11.74 2.66 12.49
C ASN A 172 12.00 2.01 11.12
N GLY A 173 11.15 2.30 10.14
CA GLY A 173 11.28 1.78 8.76
C GLY A 173 10.73 0.37 8.55
N GLU A 174 10.38 -0.35 9.61
CA GLU A 174 9.85 -1.73 9.54
C GLU A 174 8.32 -1.75 9.68
N MET A 175 7.68 -2.64 8.92
CA MET A 175 6.23 -2.83 9.02
C MET A 175 5.87 -3.86 10.07
N TYR A 176 4.94 -3.49 10.92
CA TYR A 176 4.36 -4.35 11.94
C TYR A 176 2.87 -4.53 11.69
N ILE A 177 2.38 -5.71 12.08
CA ILE A 177 0.95 -6.04 12.12
C ILE A 177 0.57 -6.14 13.58
N ILE A 178 -0.59 -5.59 13.94
CA ILE A 178 -1.22 -5.78 15.24
C ILE A 178 -2.60 -6.37 15.03
N GLU A 179 -2.93 -7.44 15.77
CA GLU A 179 -4.27 -8.04 15.73
C GLU A 179 -4.65 -8.60 17.12
N PRO A 180 -5.95 -8.52 17.49
CA PRO A 180 -6.39 -9.01 18.79
C PRO A 180 -6.28 -10.53 18.87
N LEU A 181 -5.75 -11.02 20.01
CA LEU A 181 -5.76 -12.43 20.34
C LEU A 181 -7.15 -12.79 20.88
N LYS A 182 -7.82 -13.74 20.26
CA LYS A 182 -9.16 -14.19 20.68
C LYS A 182 -9.11 -15.09 21.92
N LEU A 183 -8.46 -14.61 22.96
CA LEU A 183 -8.44 -15.27 24.28
C LEU A 183 -9.63 -14.72 25.08
N SER A 184 -10.34 -15.58 25.75
CA SER A 184 -11.68 -15.32 26.29
C SER A 184 -11.87 -14.09 27.21
N ASP A 185 -10.80 -13.53 27.75
CA ASP A 185 -10.88 -12.44 28.74
C ASP A 185 -9.74 -11.41 28.60
N SER A 186 -9.10 -11.32 27.45
CA SER A 186 -7.91 -10.48 27.42
C SER A 186 -7.96 -9.38 26.35
N GLU A 187 -7.43 -8.23 26.74
CA GLU A 187 -7.08 -7.13 25.85
C GLU A 187 -5.76 -7.42 25.11
N ALA A 188 -5.33 -8.69 25.13
CA ALA A 188 -4.08 -9.13 24.53
C ALA A 188 -4.13 -9.04 23.00
N HIS A 189 -3.07 -8.53 22.41
CA HIS A 189 -2.87 -8.45 20.96
C HIS A 189 -1.55 -9.11 20.60
N ALA A 190 -1.49 -9.68 19.41
CA ALA A 190 -0.24 -10.11 18.81
C ALA A 190 0.33 -8.96 17.98
N VAL A 191 1.63 -8.71 18.13
CA VAL A 191 2.39 -7.80 17.26
C VAL A 191 3.54 -8.59 16.66
N PHE A 192 3.70 -8.50 15.35
CA PHE A 192 4.75 -9.20 14.61
C PHE A 192 5.16 -8.39 13.38
N LYS A 193 6.40 -8.57 12.95
CA LYS A 193 6.89 -7.94 11.73
C LYS A 193 6.23 -8.57 10.50
N TYR A 194 5.89 -7.75 9.53
CA TYR A 194 5.35 -8.21 8.25
C TYR A 194 6.25 -9.26 7.61
N GLU A 195 7.56 -9.06 7.67
CA GLU A 195 8.58 -9.95 7.09
C GLU A 195 8.60 -11.35 7.73
N SER A 196 8.04 -11.50 8.94
CA SER A 196 7.97 -12.79 9.65
C SER A 196 6.86 -13.70 9.13
N LEU A 197 6.04 -13.22 8.19
CA LEU A 197 4.99 -14.04 7.57
C LEU A 197 5.58 -15.07 6.61
N GLU A 198 5.10 -16.30 6.70
CA GLU A 198 5.43 -17.34 5.71
C GLU A 198 4.84 -16.97 4.36
N LYS A 199 5.70 -16.91 3.35
CA LYS A 199 5.30 -16.58 1.97
C LYS A 199 4.73 -17.84 1.29
N GLU A 200 3.58 -17.70 0.66
CA GLU A 200 2.85 -18.84 0.06
C GLU A 200 3.35 -19.28 -1.32
N ASP A 201 3.89 -18.37 -2.11
CA ASP A 201 4.17 -18.62 -3.52
C ASP A 201 5.24 -17.65 -4.03
N GLU A 202 6.34 -18.18 -4.52
CA GLU A 202 7.47 -17.38 -5.05
C GLU A 202 7.29 -17.02 -6.54
N THR A 203 6.17 -17.39 -7.17
CA THR A 203 5.94 -17.02 -8.58
C THR A 203 5.70 -15.51 -8.70
N PRO A 204 6.37 -14.83 -9.65
CA PRO A 204 6.14 -13.41 -9.86
C PRO A 204 4.68 -13.13 -10.20
N LYS A 205 4.10 -12.17 -9.50
CA LYS A 205 2.74 -11.70 -9.75
C LYS A 205 2.83 -10.35 -10.45
N THR A 206 1.94 -10.10 -11.39
CA THR A 206 1.99 -8.90 -12.24
C THR A 206 0.66 -8.16 -12.23
N CYS A 207 0.69 -6.87 -12.56
CA CYS A 207 -0.49 -6.07 -12.87
C CYS A 207 -0.48 -5.71 -14.36
N GLY A 208 -1.67 -5.52 -14.93
CA GLY A 208 -1.84 -5.22 -16.35
C GLY A 208 -2.28 -3.78 -16.59
N ALA A 209 -1.65 -3.10 -17.53
CA ALA A 209 -2.01 -1.75 -17.96
C ALA A 209 -2.60 -1.79 -19.38
N ILE A 210 -3.75 -1.15 -19.60
CA ILE A 210 -4.37 -1.06 -20.91
C ILE A 210 -4.27 0.38 -21.41
N HIS A 211 -3.51 0.58 -22.48
CA HIS A 211 -3.42 1.87 -23.14
C HIS A 211 -4.52 1.95 -24.21
N ASN A 212 -5.19 3.08 -24.30
CA ASN A 212 -6.19 3.35 -25.33
C ASN A 212 -5.47 3.58 -26.67
N SER A 213 -5.23 2.49 -27.41
CA SER A 213 -4.72 2.58 -28.78
C SER A 213 -5.85 3.03 -29.71
N GLY A 214 -5.97 4.34 -29.93
CA GLY A 214 -6.70 4.82 -31.09
C GLY A 214 -5.96 4.33 -32.36
N GLU A 215 -6.71 3.78 -33.32
CA GLU A 215 -6.14 3.28 -34.57
C GLU A 215 -5.43 4.38 -35.36
N SER A 216 -4.14 4.59 -35.09
CA SER A 216 -3.23 5.29 -36.01
C SER A 216 -1.80 4.93 -35.67
N ASP A 217 -1.11 4.30 -36.58
CA ASP A 217 0.30 3.91 -36.54
C ASP A 217 1.28 5.12 -36.60
N GLU A 218 0.91 6.26 -36.03
CA GLU A 218 1.85 7.36 -35.85
C GLU A 218 2.19 7.50 -34.38
N PRO A 219 3.46 7.68 -34.01
CA PRO A 219 3.80 8.00 -32.63
C PRO A 219 3.07 9.28 -32.26
N ILE A 220 2.11 9.16 -31.36
CA ILE A 220 1.35 10.29 -30.83
C ILE A 220 2.36 11.19 -30.14
N LYS A 221 2.79 12.24 -30.84
CA LYS A 221 3.29 13.44 -30.17
C LYS A 221 2.08 14.01 -29.44
N ASN A 222 1.90 13.55 -28.21
CA ASN A 222 0.92 14.13 -27.33
C ASN A 222 1.29 15.59 -27.06
N THR A 223 0.93 16.44 -27.97
CA THR A 223 0.65 17.83 -27.65
C THR A 223 -0.76 17.88 -27.09
N SER A 224 -1.00 17.22 -25.98
CA SER A 224 -2.10 17.62 -25.10
C SER A 224 -1.77 19.05 -24.73
N LYS A 225 -2.56 19.97 -25.23
CA LYS A 225 -2.44 21.39 -24.88
C LYS A 225 -2.59 21.45 -23.36
N LEU A 226 -1.52 21.82 -22.68
CA LEU A 226 -1.61 22.26 -21.29
C LEU A 226 -2.53 23.47 -21.27
N PHE A 227 -3.78 23.27 -20.87
CA PHE A 227 -4.78 24.33 -20.78
C PHE A 227 -4.66 25.14 -19.48
N ILE A 228 -3.75 24.76 -18.61
CA ILE A 228 -3.60 25.38 -17.31
C ILE A 228 -2.28 26.17 -17.32
N THR A 229 -2.34 27.45 -16.95
CA THR A 229 -1.14 28.25 -16.75
C THR A 229 -0.33 27.67 -15.58
N PRO A 230 1.01 27.83 -15.57
CA PRO A 230 1.84 27.29 -14.48
C PRO A 230 1.36 27.68 -13.08
N GLU A 231 0.87 28.90 -12.91
CA GLU A 231 0.36 29.40 -11.63
C GLU A 231 -0.91 28.67 -11.15
N LYS A 232 -1.81 28.36 -12.07
CA LYS A 232 -3.00 27.54 -11.77
C LYS A 232 -2.64 26.08 -11.57
N GLY A 233 -1.58 25.62 -12.21
CA GLY A 233 -1.11 24.24 -12.07
C GLY A 233 -0.69 23.91 -10.64
N GLU A 234 0.06 24.81 -9.99
CA GLU A 234 0.47 24.65 -8.60
C GLU A 234 -0.77 24.59 -7.67
N GLU A 235 -1.73 25.49 -7.87
CA GLU A 235 -2.99 25.50 -7.12
C GLU A 235 -3.74 24.17 -7.27
N TYR A 236 -3.78 23.60 -8.48
CA TYR A 236 -4.42 22.29 -8.75
C TYR A 236 -3.71 21.15 -8.05
N LEU A 237 -2.38 21.15 -8.03
CA LEU A 237 -1.60 20.10 -7.38
C LEU A 237 -1.78 20.11 -5.86
N GLU A 238 -1.87 21.29 -5.26
CA GLU A 238 -2.04 21.46 -3.81
C GLU A 238 -3.49 21.24 -3.32
N ALA A 239 -4.48 21.47 -4.19
CA ALA A 239 -5.89 21.33 -3.82
C ALA A 239 -6.23 19.92 -3.34
N GLU A 240 -7.13 19.80 -2.38
CA GLU A 240 -7.74 18.54 -2.02
C GLU A 240 -8.53 17.96 -3.19
N LYS A 241 -8.43 16.67 -3.39
CA LYS A 241 -9.08 15.93 -4.48
C LYS A 241 -9.86 14.76 -3.92
N TYR A 242 -10.93 14.38 -4.61
CA TYR A 242 -11.86 13.36 -4.12
C TYR A 242 -12.19 12.41 -5.26
N ILE A 243 -11.99 11.10 -5.01
CA ILE A 243 -12.42 10.05 -5.94
C ILE A 243 -13.68 9.41 -5.35
N GLU A 244 -14.81 9.64 -5.98
CA GLU A 244 -16.07 8.96 -5.66
C GLU A 244 -16.02 7.54 -6.19
N LEU A 245 -15.57 6.61 -5.31
CA LEU A 245 -15.31 5.21 -5.67
C LEU A 245 -16.54 4.34 -5.41
N TYR A 246 -16.87 3.49 -6.39
CA TYR A 246 -17.86 2.42 -6.28
C TYR A 246 -17.14 1.08 -6.33
N ILE A 247 -17.38 0.20 -5.36
CA ILE A 247 -16.75 -1.14 -5.31
C ILE A 247 -17.81 -2.21 -5.58
N VAL A 248 -17.46 -3.15 -6.44
CA VAL A 248 -18.27 -4.34 -6.74
C VAL A 248 -17.49 -5.57 -6.26
N ALA A 249 -18.13 -6.44 -5.51
CA ALA A 249 -17.59 -7.76 -5.13
C ALA A 249 -18.35 -8.85 -5.90
N ASP A 250 -17.62 -9.69 -6.62
CA ASP A 250 -18.20 -10.75 -7.42
C ASP A 250 -18.78 -11.89 -6.56
N ASN A 251 -19.48 -12.82 -7.18
CA ASN A 251 -20.10 -13.94 -6.51
C ASN A 251 -19.06 -14.86 -5.84
N LEU A 252 -17.87 -14.96 -6.41
CA LEU A 252 -16.81 -15.80 -5.82
C LEU A 252 -16.22 -15.16 -4.54
N VAL A 253 -16.08 -13.84 -4.50
CA VAL A 253 -15.73 -13.10 -3.26
C VAL A 253 -16.83 -13.30 -2.22
N TYR A 254 -18.10 -13.16 -2.59
CA TYR A 254 -19.22 -13.37 -1.68
C TYR A 254 -19.15 -14.78 -1.05
N ARG A 255 -18.92 -15.81 -1.85
CA ARG A 255 -18.78 -17.20 -1.39
C ARG A 255 -17.54 -17.41 -0.52
N LYS A 256 -16.41 -16.77 -0.87
CA LYS A 256 -15.17 -16.81 -0.08
C LYS A 256 -15.40 -16.36 1.36
N TYR A 257 -16.28 -15.37 1.56
CA TYR A 257 -16.68 -14.89 2.88
C TYR A 257 -17.96 -15.58 3.39
N SER A 258 -18.14 -16.85 3.01
CA SER A 258 -19.21 -17.73 3.50
C SER A 258 -20.64 -17.20 3.26
N GLY A 259 -20.81 -16.36 2.22
CA GLY A 259 -22.10 -15.75 1.90
C GLY A 259 -22.52 -14.67 2.90
N ASN A 260 -21.59 -14.07 3.61
CA ASN A 260 -21.87 -13.04 4.61
C ASN A 260 -21.49 -11.65 4.08
N ILE A 261 -22.48 -10.85 3.76
CA ILE A 261 -22.31 -9.48 3.23
C ILE A 261 -21.54 -8.61 4.24
N THR A 262 -21.73 -8.81 5.54
CA THR A 262 -21.04 -8.05 6.58
C THR A 262 -19.53 -8.30 6.55
N ASP A 263 -19.10 -9.54 6.33
CA ASP A 263 -17.67 -9.87 6.23
C ASP A 263 -17.06 -9.31 4.95
N VAL A 264 -17.79 -9.35 3.82
CA VAL A 264 -17.39 -8.70 2.56
C VAL A 264 -17.23 -7.18 2.78
N ARG A 265 -18.22 -6.57 3.42
CA ARG A 265 -18.19 -5.13 3.76
C ARG A 265 -16.96 -4.77 4.61
N MET A 266 -16.73 -5.50 5.70
CA MET A 266 -15.59 -5.25 6.60
C MET A 266 -14.27 -5.36 5.84
N ARG A 267 -14.14 -6.37 5.00
CA ARG A 267 -12.96 -6.58 4.14
C ARG A 267 -12.70 -5.37 3.25
N ILE A 268 -13.73 -4.90 2.55
CA ILE A 268 -13.63 -3.75 1.64
C ILE A 268 -13.27 -2.47 2.41
N PHE A 269 -13.85 -2.27 3.59
CA PHE A 269 -13.56 -1.10 4.42
C PHE A 269 -12.10 -1.11 4.91
N GLU A 270 -11.57 -2.27 5.28
CA GLU A 270 -10.15 -2.45 5.64
C GLU A 270 -9.22 -2.11 4.46
N ILE A 271 -9.53 -2.66 3.29
CA ILE A 271 -8.78 -2.38 2.05
C ILE A 271 -8.78 -0.88 1.77
N LEU A 272 -9.95 -0.26 1.78
CA LEU A 272 -10.10 1.16 1.43
C LEU A 272 -9.42 2.08 2.45
N ASN A 273 -9.44 1.72 3.73
CA ASN A 273 -8.70 2.46 4.75
C ASN A 273 -7.19 2.47 4.43
N CYS A 274 -6.64 1.34 3.96
CA CYS A 274 -5.24 1.27 3.51
C CYS A 274 -5.01 2.08 2.22
N VAL A 275 -5.93 2.01 1.24
CA VAL A 275 -5.83 2.78 -0.02
C VAL A 275 -5.72 4.28 0.27
N ASN A 276 -6.54 4.79 1.20
CA ASN A 276 -6.50 6.20 1.58
C ASN A 276 -5.16 6.63 2.17
N MET A 277 -4.45 5.74 2.87
CA MET A 277 -3.10 6.03 3.37
C MET A 277 -2.14 6.33 2.21
N TYR A 278 -2.19 5.52 1.15
CA TYR A 278 -1.30 5.67 0.00
C TYR A 278 -1.54 6.98 -0.77
N TYR A 279 -2.81 7.36 -0.91
CA TYR A 279 -3.19 8.54 -1.71
C TYR A 279 -3.02 9.88 -0.99
N LYS A 280 -2.67 9.88 0.30
CA LYS A 280 -2.35 11.11 1.05
C LYS A 280 -1.28 11.98 0.38
N VAL A 281 -0.28 11.36 -0.23
CA VAL A 281 0.83 12.08 -0.89
C VAL A 281 0.35 12.99 -2.03
N PHE A 282 -0.81 12.71 -2.61
CA PHE A 282 -1.41 13.49 -3.70
C PHE A 282 -2.51 14.43 -3.22
N ASN A 283 -2.77 14.50 -1.92
CA ASN A 283 -3.95 15.17 -1.36
C ASN A 283 -5.26 14.60 -1.95
N ILE A 284 -5.30 13.28 -2.18
CA ILE A 284 -6.49 12.59 -2.72
C ILE A 284 -7.18 11.81 -1.60
N HIS A 285 -8.48 12.00 -1.47
CA HIS A 285 -9.37 11.22 -0.61
C HIS A 285 -10.18 10.26 -1.48
N VAL A 286 -10.04 8.96 -1.24
CA VAL A 286 -10.81 7.93 -1.95
C VAL A 286 -12.03 7.62 -1.10
N ILE A 287 -13.20 8.08 -1.54
CA ILE A 287 -14.45 8.07 -0.77
C ILE A 287 -15.37 6.98 -1.31
N LEU A 288 -15.75 6.03 -0.47
CA LEU A 288 -16.69 4.97 -0.87
C LEU A 288 -18.12 5.54 -0.93
N ILE A 289 -18.68 5.59 -2.13
CA ILE A 289 -20.05 6.05 -2.35
C ILE A 289 -21.04 4.90 -2.51
N GLY A 290 -20.55 3.69 -2.80
CA GLY A 290 -21.39 2.52 -2.94
C GLY A 290 -20.60 1.22 -2.97
N LEU A 291 -21.26 0.18 -2.47
CA LEU A 291 -20.79 -1.19 -2.48
C LEU A 291 -21.88 -2.08 -3.10
N GLU A 292 -21.52 -2.85 -4.10
CA GLU A 292 -22.44 -3.85 -4.67
C GLU A 292 -21.84 -5.24 -4.52
N VAL A 293 -22.61 -6.16 -3.98
CA VAL A 293 -22.21 -7.56 -3.81
C VAL A 293 -23.09 -8.42 -4.71
N TRP A 294 -22.50 -9.07 -5.68
CA TRP A 294 -23.20 -9.97 -6.59
C TRP A 294 -23.49 -11.30 -5.84
N SER A 295 -24.47 -11.26 -4.94
CA SER A 295 -24.75 -12.36 -3.99
C SER A 295 -25.53 -13.51 -4.61
N ASP A 296 -26.20 -13.30 -5.74
CA ASP A 296 -26.90 -14.33 -6.52
C ASP A 296 -26.01 -14.94 -7.60
N GLU A 297 -25.61 -14.12 -8.59
CA GLU A 297 -24.74 -14.50 -9.71
C GLU A 297 -24.00 -13.26 -10.24
N ASP A 298 -22.90 -13.47 -10.93
CA ASP A 298 -22.12 -12.39 -11.55
C ASP A 298 -22.93 -11.71 -12.66
N LYS A 299 -22.86 -10.39 -12.74
CA LYS A 299 -23.60 -9.59 -13.73
C LYS A 299 -22.84 -9.45 -15.05
N ILE A 300 -21.59 -9.93 -15.09
CA ILE A 300 -20.73 -9.99 -16.27
C ILE A 300 -20.07 -11.37 -16.34
N LEU A 301 -19.53 -11.71 -17.50
CA LEU A 301 -18.70 -12.91 -17.60
C LEU A 301 -17.31 -12.61 -17.03
N ILE A 302 -16.98 -13.27 -15.93
CA ILE A 302 -15.65 -13.22 -15.31
C ILE A 302 -14.97 -14.56 -15.59
N ASN A 303 -13.79 -14.53 -16.17
CA ASN A 303 -13.02 -15.74 -16.47
C ASN A 303 -11.52 -15.53 -16.19
N GLY A 304 -10.69 -16.51 -16.46
CA GLY A 304 -9.26 -16.45 -16.19
C GLY A 304 -8.47 -15.36 -16.93
N SER A 305 -9.10 -14.64 -17.88
CA SER A 305 -8.43 -13.59 -18.64
C SER A 305 -8.82 -12.19 -18.10
N SER A 306 -7.84 -11.47 -17.59
CA SER A 306 -8.06 -10.19 -16.92
C SER A 306 -8.55 -9.08 -17.88
N GLU A 307 -7.95 -8.98 -19.07
CA GLU A 307 -8.29 -7.93 -20.05
C GLU A 307 -9.74 -8.03 -20.57
N PRO A 308 -10.28 -9.18 -20.97
CA PRO A 308 -11.71 -9.29 -21.30
C PRO A 308 -12.61 -8.97 -20.10
N THR A 309 -12.21 -9.36 -18.88
CA THR A 309 -12.99 -9.10 -17.66
C THR A 309 -13.12 -7.60 -17.39
N VAL A 310 -12.00 -6.84 -17.43
CA VAL A 310 -12.07 -5.38 -17.20
C VAL A 310 -12.87 -4.67 -18.28
N LYS A 311 -12.78 -5.14 -19.54
CA LYS A 311 -13.59 -4.59 -20.65
C LYS A 311 -15.09 -4.85 -20.45
N SER A 312 -15.45 -6.04 -20.01
CA SER A 312 -16.86 -6.39 -19.68
C SER A 312 -17.36 -5.55 -18.51
N PHE A 313 -16.54 -5.36 -17.49
CA PHE A 313 -16.87 -4.53 -16.33
C PHE A 313 -17.04 -3.05 -16.72
N ALA A 314 -16.19 -2.55 -17.61
CA ALA A 314 -16.28 -1.19 -18.18
C ALA A 314 -17.63 -0.97 -18.87
N VAL A 315 -18.03 -1.90 -19.74
CA VAL A 315 -19.33 -1.85 -20.45
C VAL A 315 -20.49 -1.91 -19.44
N TRP A 316 -20.42 -2.80 -18.46
CA TRP A 316 -21.45 -2.91 -17.42
C TRP A 316 -21.57 -1.62 -16.59
N ARG A 317 -20.44 -1.04 -16.17
CA ARG A 317 -20.45 0.25 -15.46
C ARG A 317 -21.16 1.33 -16.27
N GLN A 318 -20.77 1.50 -17.54
CA GLN A 318 -21.34 2.52 -18.42
C GLN A 318 -22.83 2.27 -18.71
N SER A 319 -23.21 1.02 -19.00
CA SER A 319 -24.57 0.69 -19.45
C SER A 319 -25.57 0.52 -18.32
N ASP A 320 -25.13 0.17 -17.12
CA ASP A 320 -26.00 -0.12 -15.98
C ASP A 320 -25.68 0.75 -14.74
N LEU A 321 -24.49 0.63 -14.15
CA LEU A 321 -24.16 1.26 -12.88
C LEU A 321 -24.31 2.78 -12.91
N LEU A 322 -23.77 3.45 -13.93
CA LEU A 322 -23.82 4.92 -14.02
C LEU A 322 -25.24 5.48 -14.14
N LYS A 323 -26.20 4.65 -14.57
CA LYS A 323 -27.62 5.05 -14.59
C LYS A 323 -28.27 4.99 -13.21
N ARG A 324 -27.74 4.15 -12.32
CA ARG A 324 -28.26 3.96 -10.95
C ARG A 324 -27.52 4.81 -9.93
N LYS A 325 -26.19 4.91 -10.04
CA LYS A 325 -25.33 5.62 -9.10
C LYS A 325 -24.13 6.20 -9.84
N ARG A 326 -24.07 7.53 -9.92
CA ARG A 326 -22.91 8.21 -10.52
C ARG A 326 -21.69 7.99 -9.62
N ASN A 327 -20.54 7.83 -10.25
CA ASN A 327 -19.27 7.58 -9.59
C ASN A 327 -18.12 8.02 -10.51
N ASP A 328 -17.01 8.46 -9.92
CA ASP A 328 -15.82 8.82 -10.69
C ASP A 328 -15.09 7.59 -11.18
N ASN A 329 -15.08 6.52 -10.37
CA ASN A 329 -14.35 5.30 -10.66
C ASN A 329 -15.09 4.10 -10.06
N ALA A 330 -14.97 2.95 -10.71
CA ALA A 330 -15.48 1.68 -10.15
C ALA A 330 -14.40 0.61 -10.17
N GLN A 331 -14.31 -0.16 -9.10
CA GLN A 331 -13.35 -1.26 -8.96
C GLN A 331 -14.09 -2.58 -8.68
N LEU A 332 -13.78 -3.61 -9.48
CA LEU A 332 -14.30 -4.96 -9.29
C LEU A 332 -13.31 -5.78 -8.47
N LEU A 333 -13.74 -6.22 -7.30
CA LEU A 333 -12.99 -7.17 -6.46
C LEU A 333 -13.48 -8.57 -6.82
N THR A 334 -12.57 -9.40 -7.35
CA THR A 334 -12.90 -10.75 -7.84
C THR A 334 -12.18 -11.84 -7.05
N GLY A 335 -12.87 -12.95 -6.79
CA GLY A 335 -12.28 -14.15 -6.22
C GLY A 335 -11.61 -15.06 -7.27
N ILE A 336 -11.72 -14.73 -8.55
CA ILE A 336 -11.14 -15.55 -9.62
C ILE A 336 -9.61 -15.36 -9.67
N HIS A 337 -8.90 -16.44 -9.99
CA HIS A 337 -7.46 -16.39 -10.27
C HIS A 337 -7.24 -16.16 -11.77
N PHE A 338 -6.59 -15.05 -12.09
CA PHE A 338 -6.25 -14.73 -13.47
C PHE A 338 -5.04 -15.53 -13.96
N ASP A 339 -5.06 -15.84 -15.24
CA ASP A 339 -3.96 -16.53 -15.93
C ASP A 339 -2.66 -15.72 -15.83
N LYS A 340 -1.53 -16.40 -15.90
CA LYS A 340 -0.18 -15.80 -15.88
C LYS A 340 0.16 -15.01 -14.61
N GLY A 341 -0.58 -15.22 -13.52
CA GLY A 341 -0.31 -14.55 -12.25
C GLY A 341 -0.69 -13.08 -12.20
N VAL A 342 -1.62 -12.63 -13.04
CA VAL A 342 -2.11 -11.23 -13.01
C VAL A 342 -2.94 -11.02 -11.75
N LEU A 343 -2.64 -9.95 -11.00
CA LEU A 343 -3.35 -9.59 -9.75
C LEU A 343 -4.40 -8.50 -9.96
N GLY A 344 -4.18 -7.64 -10.95
CA GLY A 344 -5.09 -6.56 -11.27
C GLY A 344 -4.89 -6.06 -12.70
N VAL A 345 -5.82 -5.25 -13.18
CA VAL A 345 -5.75 -4.63 -14.51
C VAL A 345 -6.64 -3.39 -14.56
N ALA A 346 -6.13 -2.31 -15.14
CA ALA A 346 -6.89 -1.08 -15.34
C ALA A 346 -6.49 -0.37 -16.64
N PHE A 347 -7.28 0.65 -17.02
CA PHE A 347 -6.97 1.52 -18.16
C PHE A 347 -6.09 2.70 -17.72
N VAL A 348 -5.01 2.97 -18.43
CA VAL A 348 -4.14 4.11 -18.16
C VAL A 348 -4.83 5.42 -18.60
N GLY A 349 -4.89 6.39 -17.68
CA GLY A 349 -5.51 7.70 -17.92
C GLY A 349 -7.03 7.63 -18.10
N GLY A 350 -7.68 6.66 -17.46
CA GLY A 350 -9.12 6.45 -17.60
C GLY A 350 -10.01 7.23 -16.62
N MET A 351 -9.44 7.87 -15.61
CA MET A 351 -10.20 8.54 -14.53
C MET A 351 -11.24 9.51 -15.11
N CYS A 352 -12.42 9.53 -14.53
CA CYS A 352 -13.59 10.34 -14.94
C CYS A 352 -14.29 9.90 -16.24
N ASN A 353 -13.70 9.03 -17.02
CA ASN A 353 -14.32 8.57 -18.27
C ASN A 353 -15.39 7.52 -17.97
N ASP A 354 -16.56 7.63 -18.58
CA ASP A 354 -17.69 6.73 -18.33
C ASP A 354 -17.38 5.26 -18.64
N LEU A 355 -16.50 4.97 -19.59
CA LEU A 355 -16.15 3.61 -20.00
C LEU A 355 -14.84 3.13 -19.33
N THR A 356 -13.79 3.95 -19.29
CA THR A 356 -12.45 3.48 -18.94
C THR A 356 -12.05 3.76 -17.47
N SER A 357 -12.91 4.44 -16.69
CA SER A 357 -12.61 4.67 -15.26
C SER A 357 -12.97 3.46 -14.42
N VAL A 358 -12.28 2.36 -14.67
CA VAL A 358 -12.50 1.08 -13.99
C VAL A 358 -11.17 0.35 -13.76
N GLY A 359 -11.20 -0.56 -12.77
CA GLY A 359 -10.15 -1.56 -12.56
C GLY A 359 -10.75 -2.86 -12.06
N VAL A 360 -9.97 -3.93 -12.15
CA VAL A 360 -10.33 -5.24 -11.61
C VAL A 360 -9.18 -5.73 -10.74
N ILE A 361 -9.48 -6.17 -9.53
CA ILE A 361 -8.50 -6.58 -8.51
C ILE A 361 -8.84 -7.99 -8.02
N GLN A 362 -7.86 -8.86 -7.96
CA GLN A 362 -8.02 -10.21 -7.42
C GLN A 362 -7.88 -10.19 -5.89
N ASP A 363 -8.89 -10.66 -5.16
CA ASP A 363 -8.83 -10.85 -3.69
C ASP A 363 -8.14 -12.18 -3.35
N ASN A 364 -6.82 -12.23 -3.51
CA ASN A 364 -6.01 -13.44 -3.39
C ASN A 364 -5.21 -13.56 -2.08
N SER A 365 -5.32 -12.58 -1.18
CA SER A 365 -4.55 -12.58 0.06
C SER A 365 -5.47 -12.38 1.27
N ILE A 366 -5.10 -12.95 2.40
CA ILE A 366 -5.75 -12.68 3.69
C ILE A 366 -5.45 -11.25 4.16
N GLN A 367 -4.34 -10.67 3.71
CA GLN A 367 -3.86 -9.36 4.16
C GLN A 367 -4.52 -8.24 3.36
N ALA A 368 -5.25 -7.37 4.04
CA ALA A 368 -5.94 -6.24 3.40
C ALA A 368 -4.95 -5.27 2.73
N ILE A 369 -3.78 -5.07 3.31
CA ILE A 369 -2.79 -4.12 2.78
C ILE A 369 -2.23 -4.55 1.40
N LEU A 370 -2.11 -5.86 1.13
CA LEU A 370 -1.68 -6.34 -0.19
C LEU A 370 -2.74 -6.05 -1.26
N ILE A 371 -4.01 -6.32 -0.94
CA ILE A 371 -5.10 -6.02 -1.87
C ILE A 371 -5.25 -4.50 -2.05
N ALA A 372 -5.03 -3.74 -0.98
CA ALA A 372 -5.03 -2.28 -1.05
C ALA A 372 -3.90 -1.76 -1.94
N ALA A 373 -2.71 -2.37 -1.87
CA ALA A 373 -1.59 -2.00 -2.75
C ALA A 373 -1.93 -2.25 -4.22
N ILE A 374 -2.56 -3.41 -4.53
CA ILE A 374 -3.02 -3.71 -5.90
C ILE A 374 -4.09 -2.68 -6.33
N MET A 375 -5.09 -2.41 -5.48
CA MET A 375 -6.14 -1.43 -5.78
C MET A 375 -5.54 -0.03 -5.99
N THR A 376 -4.56 0.37 -5.18
CA THR A 376 -3.83 1.64 -5.31
C THR A 376 -3.09 1.70 -6.66
N HIS A 377 -2.46 0.60 -7.05
CA HIS A 377 -1.77 0.44 -8.34
C HIS A 377 -2.76 0.63 -9.51
N GLU A 378 -3.89 -0.08 -9.50
CA GLU A 378 -4.88 0.00 -10.59
C GLU A 378 -5.54 1.39 -10.67
N LEU A 379 -5.82 2.01 -9.52
CA LEU A 379 -6.27 3.42 -9.48
C LEU A 379 -5.17 4.37 -9.98
N GLY A 380 -3.90 4.05 -9.73
CA GLY A 380 -2.74 4.78 -10.27
C GLY A 380 -2.75 4.79 -11.79
N HIS A 381 -3.01 3.64 -12.42
CA HIS A 381 -3.19 3.57 -13.87
C HIS A 381 -4.34 4.49 -14.32
N ASN A 382 -5.50 4.42 -13.67
CA ASN A 382 -6.62 5.31 -14.01
C ASN A 382 -6.22 6.80 -13.89
N LEU A 383 -5.30 7.14 -12.97
CA LEU A 383 -4.76 8.50 -12.78
C LEU A 383 -3.56 8.81 -13.70
N GLY A 384 -3.35 8.02 -14.74
CA GLY A 384 -2.35 8.28 -15.78
C GLY A 384 -0.95 7.80 -15.49
N MET A 385 -0.74 7.08 -14.39
CA MET A 385 0.57 6.51 -14.05
C MET A 385 0.83 5.24 -14.85
N ASP A 386 1.99 5.16 -15.50
CA ASP A 386 2.48 3.94 -16.13
C ASP A 386 3.25 3.06 -15.12
N HIS A 387 3.59 1.84 -15.51
CA HIS A 387 4.49 1.02 -14.73
C HIS A 387 5.85 1.69 -14.58
N ASP A 388 6.40 1.60 -13.38
CA ASP A 388 7.73 2.15 -13.10
C ASP A 388 8.78 1.45 -13.96
N ALA A 389 9.58 2.25 -14.67
CA ALA A 389 10.77 1.76 -15.36
C ALA A 389 11.87 1.43 -14.33
N ASP A 390 12.87 0.66 -14.74
CA ASP A 390 13.99 0.27 -13.85
C ASP A 390 14.74 1.49 -13.25
N SER A 391 14.61 2.66 -13.84
CA SER A 391 15.18 3.91 -13.35
C SER A 391 14.35 4.59 -12.25
N CYS A 392 13.11 4.15 -12.05
CA CYS A 392 12.22 4.70 -11.03
C CYS A 392 12.48 3.98 -9.71
N THR A 393 12.69 4.72 -8.64
CA THR A 393 13.00 4.10 -7.34
C THR A 393 12.20 4.74 -6.22
N CYS A 394 12.07 4.00 -5.15
CA CYS A 394 11.45 4.43 -3.89
C CYS A 394 12.49 4.41 -2.77
N ASN A 395 12.26 5.19 -1.73
CA ASN A 395 13.19 5.29 -0.61
C ASN A 395 13.22 4.03 0.25
N THR A 396 12.10 3.33 0.33
CA THR A 396 11.95 2.16 1.22
C THR A 396 11.24 1.00 0.49
N GLY A 397 12.02 0.13 -0.14
CA GLY A 397 11.50 -1.10 -0.73
C GLY A 397 10.83 -0.92 -2.09
N PRO A 398 9.92 -1.82 -2.46
CA PRO A 398 9.27 -1.78 -3.78
C PRO A 398 8.32 -0.58 -3.92
N CYS A 399 8.19 -0.09 -5.14
CA CYS A 399 7.28 1.02 -5.48
C CYS A 399 5.88 0.49 -5.83
N ILE A 400 4.86 1.35 -5.63
CA ILE A 400 3.46 0.97 -5.90
C ILE A 400 3.25 0.65 -7.37
N MET A 401 3.85 1.40 -8.30
CA MET A 401 3.63 1.21 -9.73
C MET A 401 4.63 0.23 -10.40
N GLU A 402 5.37 -0.58 -9.63
CA GLU A 402 6.15 -1.67 -10.23
C GLU A 402 5.22 -2.65 -10.97
N ALA A 403 5.63 -3.10 -12.16
CA ALA A 403 4.85 -4.04 -12.98
C ALA A 403 4.65 -5.40 -12.31
N SER A 404 5.50 -5.74 -11.34
CA SER A 404 5.41 -6.98 -10.58
C SER A 404 5.32 -6.68 -9.08
N ILE A 405 4.34 -7.26 -8.44
CA ILE A 405 4.13 -7.08 -7.00
C ILE A 405 4.71 -8.28 -6.28
N ASN A 406 5.64 -8.01 -5.38
CA ASN A 406 6.20 -8.99 -4.44
C ASN A 406 5.34 -9.07 -3.18
N PHE A 407 5.58 -10.06 -2.34
CA PHE A 407 4.83 -10.25 -1.09
C PHE A 407 5.08 -9.17 -0.05
N ASN A 408 6.08 -8.31 -0.24
CA ASN A 408 6.27 -7.12 0.60
C ASN A 408 5.42 -6.00 0.02
N PRO A 409 4.41 -5.51 0.73
CA PRO A 409 3.58 -4.43 0.20
C PRO A 409 4.42 -3.17 0.02
N PRO A 410 4.28 -2.51 -1.14
CA PRO A 410 4.97 -1.24 -1.34
C PRO A 410 4.39 -0.17 -0.40
N TRP A 411 5.18 0.86 -0.10
CA TRP A 411 4.77 1.93 0.80
C TRP A 411 4.59 3.28 0.12
N GLU A 412 5.18 3.46 -1.03
CA GLU A 412 5.25 4.78 -1.65
C GLU A 412 5.20 4.71 -3.16
N PHE A 413 4.75 5.78 -3.75
CA PHE A 413 4.82 6.00 -5.19
C PHE A 413 6.23 6.48 -5.56
N SER A 414 6.73 6.06 -6.70
CA SER A 414 8.03 6.49 -7.23
C SER A 414 7.99 7.95 -7.70
N SER A 415 9.15 8.53 -7.91
CA SER A 415 9.27 9.86 -8.57
C SER A 415 8.67 9.86 -9.97
N CYS A 416 8.70 8.72 -10.67
CA CYS A 416 8.07 8.58 -11.99
C CYS A 416 6.55 8.65 -11.87
N SER A 417 5.98 7.92 -10.94
CA SER A 417 4.53 7.92 -10.65
C SER A 417 4.04 9.33 -10.29
N LEU A 418 4.81 10.04 -9.45
CA LEU A 418 4.49 11.44 -9.08
C LEU A 418 4.45 12.34 -10.30
N ARG A 419 5.46 12.23 -11.19
CA ARG A 419 5.53 13.00 -12.43
C ARG A 419 4.38 12.67 -13.38
N ASP A 420 4.07 11.39 -13.57
CA ASP A 420 3.02 10.94 -14.50
C ASP A 420 1.65 11.43 -14.01
N TYR A 421 1.40 11.33 -12.72
CA TYR A 421 0.21 11.90 -12.08
C TYR A 421 0.13 13.42 -12.29
N GLN A 422 1.22 14.15 -12.05
CA GLN A 422 1.27 15.59 -12.24
C GLN A 422 0.92 15.96 -13.70
N ASN A 423 1.50 15.26 -14.66
CA ASN A 423 1.19 15.47 -16.08
C ASN A 423 -0.29 15.20 -16.37
N TYR A 424 -0.85 14.15 -15.81
CA TYR A 424 -2.24 13.74 -16.04
C TYR A 424 -3.24 14.72 -15.44
N ILE A 425 -3.04 15.15 -14.18
CA ILE A 425 -3.98 16.03 -13.48
C ILE A 425 -4.09 17.42 -14.14
N MET A 426 -3.08 17.80 -14.93
CA MET A 426 -3.06 19.06 -15.67
C MET A 426 -3.90 18.98 -16.96
N THR A 427 -4.45 17.82 -17.30
CA THR A 427 -5.32 17.64 -18.47
C THR A 427 -6.78 17.90 -18.10
N GLU A 428 -7.62 18.18 -19.11
CA GLU A 428 -9.05 18.37 -18.88
C GLU A 428 -9.78 17.07 -18.47
N THR A 429 -9.13 15.92 -18.62
CA THR A 429 -9.76 14.62 -18.40
C THR A 429 -10.00 14.28 -16.93
N ALA A 430 -9.22 14.87 -16.01
CA ALA A 430 -9.25 14.52 -14.59
C ALA A 430 -10.15 15.45 -13.74
N GLN A 431 -11.07 16.20 -14.35
CA GLN A 431 -11.83 17.25 -13.64
C GLN A 431 -12.82 16.74 -12.59
N CYS A 432 -13.31 15.48 -12.70
CA CYS A 432 -14.30 14.97 -11.74
C CYS A 432 -13.76 14.91 -10.30
N ILE A 433 -12.45 14.63 -10.14
CA ILE A 433 -11.86 14.46 -8.80
C ILE A 433 -11.64 15.80 -8.06
N LEU A 434 -11.88 16.93 -8.72
CA LEU A 434 -11.80 18.26 -8.09
C LEU A 434 -13.12 18.67 -7.42
N ASN A 435 -14.18 17.90 -7.60
CA ASN A 435 -15.50 18.17 -7.00
C ASN A 435 -15.55 17.55 -5.61
N ASP A 436 -15.63 18.37 -4.58
CA ASP A 436 -15.88 17.89 -3.21
C ASP A 436 -17.26 17.20 -3.19
N PRO A 437 -17.35 15.88 -3.00
CA PRO A 437 -18.65 15.23 -2.87
C PRO A 437 -19.30 15.76 -1.60
N LEU A 438 -20.49 16.32 -1.73
CA LEU A 438 -21.32 17.02 -0.74
C LEU A 438 -21.10 16.54 0.73
N THR A 439 -19.94 16.87 1.28
CA THR A 439 -19.62 16.65 2.69
C THR A 439 -20.01 17.87 3.53
N THR A 440 -20.90 18.68 2.99
CA THR A 440 -21.16 20.07 3.37
C THR A 440 -21.64 20.33 4.81
N ASP A 441 -21.69 19.34 5.68
CA ASP A 441 -22.08 19.57 7.07
C ASP A 441 -21.11 19.01 8.12
N ILE A 442 -19.92 18.60 7.68
CA ILE A 442 -18.86 18.27 8.62
C ILE A 442 -17.66 19.16 8.34
N VAL A 443 -17.80 20.40 8.74
CA VAL A 443 -16.61 21.17 9.09
C VAL A 443 -16.08 20.48 10.34
N PRO A 444 -14.89 19.86 10.33
CA PRO A 444 -14.34 19.40 11.59
C PRO A 444 -14.19 20.64 12.46
N ILE A 445 -14.95 20.70 13.52
CA ILE A 445 -14.69 21.70 14.55
C ILE A 445 -13.33 21.31 15.10
N ALA A 446 -12.35 22.16 14.87
CA ALA A 446 -11.02 21.98 15.45
C ALA A 446 -11.17 21.71 16.95
N ILE A 447 -10.56 20.61 17.41
CA ILE A 447 -10.69 20.17 18.80
C ILE A 447 -9.39 20.45 19.52
N CYS A 448 -9.31 21.65 20.07
CA CYS A 448 -8.17 22.06 20.87
C CYS A 448 -7.88 21.05 22.00
N GLY A 449 -6.63 20.61 22.08
CA GLY A 449 -6.17 19.67 23.09
C GLY A 449 -6.10 18.22 22.63
N ASN A 450 -6.28 17.96 21.31
CA ASN A 450 -6.18 16.61 20.76
C ASN A 450 -4.74 16.22 20.35
N GLY A 451 -3.83 17.18 20.32
CA GLY A 451 -2.41 16.97 19.97
C GLY A 451 -2.11 17.16 18.49
N PHE A 452 -3.08 17.62 17.71
CA PHE A 452 -2.92 17.93 16.27
C PHE A 452 -3.31 19.38 16.03
N VAL A 453 -2.48 20.12 15.31
CA VAL A 453 -2.79 21.51 14.95
C VAL A 453 -3.79 21.49 13.79
N GLU A 454 -4.98 21.98 14.02
CA GLU A 454 -6.09 21.98 13.06
C GLU A 454 -6.37 23.40 12.55
N GLU A 455 -7.23 23.51 11.54
CA GLU A 455 -7.59 24.82 10.98
C GLU A 455 -8.17 25.75 12.04
N GLY A 456 -7.58 26.92 12.20
CA GLY A 456 -7.95 27.90 13.21
C GLY A 456 -7.13 27.80 14.50
N GLU A 457 -6.27 26.82 14.64
CA GLU A 457 -5.33 26.68 15.76
C GLU A 457 -3.94 27.21 15.38
N GLU A 458 -3.21 27.66 16.36
CA GLU A 458 -1.82 28.14 16.17
C GLU A 458 -0.82 27.16 16.80
N CYS A 459 -1.31 26.30 17.68
CA CYS A 459 -0.56 25.23 18.33
C CYS A 459 -1.55 24.24 18.94
N ASP A 460 -1.14 23.00 19.12
CA ASP A 460 -1.83 22.05 19.98
C ASP A 460 -0.78 21.17 20.70
N CYS A 461 -0.73 21.25 22.00
CA CYS A 461 0.22 20.52 22.85
C CYS A 461 -0.49 19.45 23.68
N GLY A 462 -1.73 19.14 23.32
CA GLY A 462 -2.58 18.27 24.10
C GLY A 462 -3.28 19.04 25.22
N LEU A 463 -3.91 18.30 26.10
CA LEU A 463 -4.74 18.87 27.17
C LEU A 463 -3.94 19.74 28.17
N PRO A 464 -4.58 20.76 28.78
CA PRO A 464 -3.88 21.65 29.71
C PRO A 464 -3.12 20.97 30.83
N GLU A 465 -3.61 19.81 31.30
CA GLU A 465 -2.99 19.07 32.41
C GLU A 465 -1.73 18.31 32.03
N ILE A 466 -1.55 18.02 30.73
CA ILE A 466 -0.40 17.26 30.24
C ILE A 466 0.52 18.08 29.33
N CYS A 467 0.04 19.23 28.86
CA CYS A 467 0.84 20.11 28.01
C CYS A 467 2.04 20.66 28.78
N LYS A 468 3.25 20.41 28.26
CA LYS A 468 4.51 20.94 28.79
C LYS A 468 5.10 22.03 27.89
N ASN A 469 4.38 22.40 26.83
CA ASN A 469 4.84 23.39 25.87
C ASN A 469 4.63 24.80 26.43
N GLU A 470 5.75 25.47 26.69
CA GLU A 470 5.72 26.83 27.26
C GLU A 470 5.17 27.88 26.29
N CYS A 471 5.10 27.56 25.00
CA CYS A 471 4.74 28.50 23.93
C CYS A 471 3.25 28.45 23.58
N CYS A 472 2.55 27.40 23.99
CA CYS A 472 1.15 27.16 23.62
C CYS A 472 0.23 27.37 24.81
N GLU A 473 -0.88 28.06 24.59
CA GLU A 473 -2.00 28.13 25.52
C GLU A 473 -2.93 26.94 25.27
N ALA A 474 -2.70 25.87 26.04
CA ALA A 474 -3.36 24.57 25.80
C ALA A 474 -4.89 24.60 25.92
N ALA A 475 -5.47 25.61 26.58
CA ALA A 475 -6.92 25.71 26.73
C ALA A 475 -7.61 26.32 25.49
N THR A 476 -6.85 27.01 24.64
CA THR A 476 -7.39 27.75 23.49
C THR A 476 -6.69 27.39 22.18
N CYS A 477 -5.63 26.61 22.24
CA CYS A 477 -4.75 26.23 21.10
C CYS A 477 -4.23 27.43 20.33
N LYS A 478 -3.91 28.47 21.08
CA LYS A 478 -3.29 29.69 20.56
C LYS A 478 -1.88 29.85 21.12
N LEU A 479 -1.06 30.51 20.35
CA LEU A 479 0.28 30.90 20.86
C LEU A 479 0.11 31.86 22.05
N LYS A 480 0.93 31.70 23.05
CA LYS A 480 0.98 32.66 24.19
C LYS A 480 1.45 34.02 23.71
N PRO A 481 1.08 35.10 24.41
CA PRO A 481 1.58 36.42 24.07
C PRO A 481 3.09 36.44 23.90
N GLU A 482 3.56 37.04 22.83
CA GLU A 482 4.99 37.12 22.45
C GLU A 482 5.59 35.83 21.84
N ALA A 483 4.86 34.70 21.79
CA ALA A 483 5.29 33.50 21.06
C ALA A 483 5.00 33.65 19.56
N GLU A 484 5.98 33.27 18.73
CA GLU A 484 5.85 33.21 17.26
C GLU A 484 5.60 31.79 16.76
N CYS A 485 5.92 30.80 17.60
CA CYS A 485 5.78 29.37 17.28
C CYS A 485 5.69 28.55 18.56
N ALA A 486 5.25 27.31 18.43
CA ALA A 486 5.18 26.37 19.56
C ALA A 486 5.89 25.03 19.29
N SER A 487 6.12 24.71 18.01
CA SER A 487 6.78 23.48 17.58
C SER A 487 7.49 23.72 16.23
N GLY A 488 8.24 22.73 15.76
CA GLY A 488 8.97 22.79 14.51
C GLY A 488 10.48 22.90 14.69
N ALA A 489 11.24 22.41 13.70
CA ALA A 489 12.70 22.38 13.75
C ALA A 489 13.33 23.79 13.78
N CYS A 490 12.59 24.80 13.33
CA CYS A 490 13.01 26.20 13.32
C CYS A 490 12.29 27.02 14.41
N CYS A 491 11.78 26.36 15.45
CA CYS A 491 11.19 27.00 16.61
C CYS A 491 12.06 26.72 17.84
N GLU A 492 12.49 27.77 18.53
CA GLU A 492 13.24 27.66 19.76
C GLU A 492 12.80 28.72 20.77
N LYS A 493 12.43 28.29 21.98
CA LYS A 493 11.99 29.19 23.06
C LYS A 493 10.87 30.14 22.60
N CYS A 494 9.89 29.58 21.88
CA CYS A 494 8.70 30.28 21.38
C CYS A 494 8.98 31.33 20.30
N GLN A 495 10.19 31.37 19.73
CA GLN A 495 10.56 32.30 18.67
C GLN A 495 11.11 31.55 17.45
N PHE A 496 10.91 32.10 16.28
CA PHE A 496 11.55 31.54 15.09
C PHE A 496 13.07 31.63 15.24
N ARG A 497 13.76 30.51 14.96
CA ARG A 497 15.20 30.50 14.88
C ARG A 497 15.63 31.44 13.74
N ARG A 498 16.79 32.08 13.93
CA ARG A 498 17.27 33.07 12.97
C ARG A 498 17.47 32.48 11.58
N ALA A 499 17.23 33.31 10.57
CA ALA A 499 17.52 32.94 9.20
C ALA A 499 19.01 32.53 9.08
N GLY A 500 19.25 31.39 8.46
CA GLY A 500 20.60 30.84 8.29
C GLY A 500 21.05 29.89 9.39
N GLU A 501 20.21 29.61 10.39
CA GLU A 501 20.52 28.57 11.38
C GLU A 501 20.13 27.18 10.85
N LEU A 502 21.00 26.20 11.07
CA LEU A 502 20.85 24.83 10.57
C LEU A 502 19.65 24.15 11.21
N CYS A 503 18.72 23.67 10.40
CA CYS A 503 17.57 22.88 10.88
C CYS A 503 17.63 21.42 10.43
N ARG A 504 18.30 21.12 9.32
CA ARG A 504 18.58 19.75 8.89
C ARG A 504 19.96 19.69 8.22
N ALA A 505 20.82 18.85 8.74
CA ALA A 505 22.17 18.67 8.19
C ALA A 505 22.12 17.78 6.92
N ALA A 506 22.96 18.13 5.96
CA ALA A 506 23.19 17.33 4.76
C ALA A 506 23.59 15.90 5.12
N LYS A 507 23.03 14.92 4.44
CA LYS A 507 23.35 13.50 4.65
C LYS A 507 24.69 13.11 4.03
N ASP A 508 25.00 13.68 2.88
CA ASP A 508 26.30 13.52 2.20
C ASP A 508 26.53 14.65 1.19
N ASP A 509 27.55 14.52 0.34
CA ASP A 509 27.94 15.54 -0.63
C ASP A 509 26.84 15.90 -1.64
N CYS A 510 25.81 15.11 -1.77
CA CYS A 510 24.71 15.32 -2.72
C CYS A 510 23.51 16.01 -2.11
N ASP A 511 23.53 16.20 -0.81
CA ASP A 511 22.48 16.82 -0.04
C ASP A 511 22.89 18.22 0.40
N PHE A 512 21.94 19.07 0.75
CA PHE A 512 22.21 20.40 1.28
C PHE A 512 21.82 20.48 2.76
N ASP A 513 22.53 21.31 3.48
CA ASP A 513 22.06 21.75 4.79
C ASP A 513 20.82 22.63 4.59
N GLU A 514 19.70 22.30 5.19
CA GLU A 514 18.55 23.21 5.25
C GLU A 514 18.70 24.15 6.42
N LEU A 515 18.45 25.41 6.12
CA LEU A 515 18.61 26.50 7.07
C LEU A 515 17.25 27.16 7.32
N CYS A 516 16.98 27.50 8.54
CA CYS A 516 15.76 28.21 8.91
C CYS A 516 15.62 29.52 8.15
N THR A 517 14.40 29.90 7.80
CA THR A 517 14.10 31.13 7.07
C THR A 517 14.04 32.37 7.99
N GLY A 518 13.85 32.14 9.30
CA GLY A 518 13.57 33.21 10.25
C GLY A 518 12.12 33.71 10.23
N GLN A 519 11.24 33.04 9.46
CA GLN A 519 9.84 33.42 9.28
C GLN A 519 8.87 32.25 9.40
N SER A 520 9.41 31.05 9.68
CA SER A 520 8.60 29.82 9.79
C SER A 520 9.21 28.93 10.87
N ALA A 521 8.35 28.22 11.57
CA ALA A 521 8.72 27.19 12.52
C ALA A 521 9.23 25.92 11.81
N GLU A 522 8.84 25.72 10.57
CA GLU A 522 9.18 24.52 9.80
C GLU A 522 10.53 24.69 9.08
N CYS A 523 11.26 23.61 9.01
CA CYS A 523 12.47 23.53 8.18
C CYS A 523 12.04 23.51 6.71
N PRO A 524 12.70 24.25 5.81
CA PRO A 524 12.36 24.23 4.39
C PRO A 524 12.43 22.83 3.78
N MET A 525 11.80 22.68 2.61
CA MET A 525 11.85 21.45 1.84
C MET A 525 13.28 20.98 1.57
N ASN A 526 13.47 19.68 1.62
CA ASN A 526 14.73 19.01 1.36
C ASN A 526 15.24 19.32 -0.06
N LEU A 527 16.36 20.02 -0.15
CA LEU A 527 17.03 20.33 -1.41
C LEU A 527 18.29 19.48 -1.55
N PHE A 528 18.59 19.04 -2.76
CA PHE A 528 19.78 18.24 -3.04
C PHE A 528 20.36 18.58 -4.41
N HIS A 529 21.60 18.21 -4.63
CA HIS A 529 22.28 18.41 -5.92
C HIS A 529 21.59 17.61 -7.03
N MET A 530 21.51 18.21 -8.21
CA MET A 530 20.98 17.55 -9.41
C MET A 530 21.70 16.23 -9.67
N ASP A 531 20.93 15.25 -10.14
CA ASP A 531 21.48 13.96 -10.55
C ASP A 531 22.58 14.17 -11.61
N GLY A 532 23.69 13.44 -11.45
CA GLY A 532 24.86 13.57 -12.31
C GLY A 532 25.91 14.56 -11.81
N HIS A 533 25.64 15.35 -10.75
CA HIS A 533 26.63 16.23 -10.15
C HIS A 533 27.78 15.40 -9.53
N PRO A 534 29.06 15.71 -9.79
CA PRO A 534 30.15 14.92 -9.18
C PRO A 534 30.17 15.04 -7.67
N CYS A 535 30.41 13.90 -6.99
CA CYS A 535 30.45 13.82 -5.52
C CYS A 535 31.64 12.97 -5.05
N GLN A 536 31.99 13.10 -3.77
CA GLN A 536 33.11 12.40 -3.12
C GLN A 536 34.42 12.54 -3.92
N ASN A 537 34.80 13.78 -4.22
CA ASN A 537 36.02 14.07 -4.99
C ASN A 537 36.06 13.32 -6.34
N ASN A 538 34.96 13.34 -7.08
CA ASN A 538 34.77 12.64 -8.37
C ASN A 538 34.74 11.12 -8.28
N GLN A 539 34.58 10.55 -7.11
CA GLN A 539 34.43 9.09 -6.96
C GLN A 539 33.01 8.59 -7.31
N GLY A 540 32.03 9.49 -7.32
CA GLY A 540 30.64 9.19 -7.66
C GLY A 540 29.96 10.37 -8.36
N TYR A 541 28.69 10.15 -8.68
CA TYR A 541 27.77 11.18 -9.16
C TYR A 541 26.52 11.14 -8.29
N CYS A 542 25.97 12.30 -8.01
CA CYS A 542 24.74 12.41 -7.23
C CYS A 542 23.61 11.71 -7.96
N PHE A 543 22.83 10.99 -7.19
CA PHE A 543 21.63 10.31 -7.66
C PHE A 543 20.57 10.37 -6.55
N ARG A 544 19.49 11.12 -6.80
CA ARG A 544 18.37 11.29 -5.86
C ARG A 544 18.82 11.73 -4.45
N GLY A 545 19.66 12.73 -4.41
CA GLY A 545 20.14 13.32 -3.16
C GLY A 545 21.14 12.47 -2.39
N THR A 546 21.70 11.42 -3.00
CA THR A 546 22.74 10.59 -2.40
C THR A 546 23.93 10.43 -3.35
N CYS A 547 25.09 10.10 -2.80
CA CYS A 547 26.29 9.79 -3.58
C CYS A 547 26.53 8.27 -3.54
N PRO A 548 25.98 7.49 -4.48
CA PRO A 548 26.22 6.04 -4.51
C PRO A 548 27.62 5.75 -5.04
N THR A 549 28.43 5.10 -4.23
CA THR A 549 29.77 4.68 -4.65
C THR A 549 29.95 3.17 -4.34
N LEU A 550 30.73 2.47 -5.14
CA LEU A 550 31.06 1.06 -4.89
C LEU A 550 31.62 0.86 -3.46
N LYS A 551 32.41 1.83 -2.99
CA LYS A 551 33.02 1.77 -1.65
C LYS A 551 31.96 1.81 -0.54
N LYS A 552 30.99 2.75 -0.61
CA LYS A 552 29.90 2.83 0.37
C LYS A 552 29.09 1.53 0.40
N GLN A 553 28.80 0.97 -0.78
CA GLN A 553 28.05 -0.30 -0.89
C GLN A 553 28.83 -1.48 -0.31
N CYS A 554 30.15 -1.55 -0.53
CA CYS A 554 30.99 -2.56 0.09
C CYS A 554 30.99 -2.44 1.63
N ILE A 555 31.10 -1.24 2.15
CA ILE A 555 31.05 -0.98 3.60
C ILE A 555 29.68 -1.39 4.18
N ALA A 556 28.61 -1.08 3.47
CA ALA A 556 27.25 -1.46 3.91
C ALA A 556 27.05 -2.97 4.00
N LEU A 557 27.68 -3.75 3.11
CA LEU A 557 27.54 -5.22 3.09
C LEU A 557 28.53 -5.93 4.01
N TRP A 558 29.73 -5.40 4.21
CA TRP A 558 30.84 -6.15 4.82
C TRP A 558 31.51 -5.44 6.00
N GLY A 559 31.07 -4.21 6.31
CA GLY A 559 31.61 -3.43 7.42
C GLY A 559 32.68 -2.43 7.01
N PRO A 560 33.17 -1.61 7.97
CA PRO A 560 33.97 -0.41 7.69
C PRO A 560 35.33 -0.68 7.00
N ASP A 561 35.88 -1.88 7.14
CA ASP A 561 37.18 -2.27 6.58
C ASP A 561 37.06 -2.84 5.15
N ALA A 562 35.86 -2.92 4.61
CA ALA A 562 35.62 -3.43 3.26
C ALA A 562 36.11 -2.45 2.20
N GLU A 563 36.77 -2.96 1.18
CA GLU A 563 37.25 -2.21 0.02
C GLU A 563 36.66 -2.75 -1.27
N VAL A 564 36.66 -1.91 -2.31
CA VAL A 564 36.18 -2.31 -3.63
C VAL A 564 37.21 -3.29 -4.22
N ALA A 565 36.72 -4.44 -4.72
CA ALA A 565 37.59 -5.42 -5.32
C ALA A 565 38.26 -4.93 -6.62
N PRO A 566 39.45 -5.46 -6.96
CA PRO A 566 40.07 -5.17 -8.25
C PRO A 566 39.18 -5.52 -9.43
N TYR A 567 39.34 -4.83 -10.55
CA TYR A 567 38.57 -5.00 -11.79
C TYR A 567 38.43 -6.47 -12.22
N GLY A 568 39.46 -7.27 -12.02
CA GLY A 568 39.43 -8.72 -12.33
C GLY A 568 38.34 -9.50 -11.63
N CYS A 569 37.87 -9.04 -10.44
CA CYS A 569 36.74 -9.68 -9.74
C CYS A 569 35.43 -9.40 -10.48
N PHE A 570 35.24 -8.17 -10.95
CA PHE A 570 34.04 -7.78 -11.70
C PHE A 570 33.89 -8.50 -13.03
N MET A 571 34.99 -9.01 -13.62
CA MET A 571 34.96 -9.83 -14.84
C MET A 571 34.13 -11.11 -14.67
N ASN A 572 33.90 -11.56 -13.43
CA ASN A 572 33.01 -12.69 -13.17
C ASN A 572 31.57 -12.40 -13.62
N ASN A 573 31.19 -11.13 -13.69
CA ASN A 573 29.84 -10.74 -14.13
C ASN A 573 29.55 -11.11 -15.60
N GLN A 574 30.57 -11.39 -16.39
CA GLN A 574 30.42 -11.88 -17.77
C GLN A 574 30.00 -13.37 -17.85
N LYS A 575 29.96 -14.05 -16.73
CA LYS A 575 29.74 -15.51 -16.73
C LYS A 575 28.26 -15.90 -16.69
N GLY A 576 27.36 -15.00 -16.36
CA GLY A 576 25.93 -15.29 -16.27
C GLY A 576 25.57 -16.34 -15.21
N LYS A 577 26.34 -16.40 -14.13
CA LYS A 577 26.12 -17.35 -13.03
C LYS A 577 25.62 -16.60 -11.79
N ASP A 578 25.11 -17.29 -10.79
CA ASP A 578 24.59 -16.66 -9.56
C ASP A 578 25.63 -15.76 -8.86
N TYR A 579 26.90 -16.10 -9.02
CA TYR A 579 27.98 -15.27 -8.48
C TYR A 579 28.36 -14.08 -9.38
N GLY A 580 27.84 -13.98 -10.62
CA GLY A 580 28.18 -12.88 -11.52
C GLY A 580 27.28 -12.77 -12.74
N TYR A 581 26.49 -11.70 -12.78
CA TYR A 581 25.60 -11.34 -13.89
C TYR A 581 25.25 -9.84 -13.78
N CYS A 582 24.69 -9.26 -14.84
CA CYS A 582 24.27 -7.86 -14.84
C CYS A 582 22.79 -7.66 -14.46
N LYS A 583 21.94 -8.56 -14.89
CA LYS A 583 20.50 -8.49 -14.57
C LYS A 583 19.87 -9.87 -14.67
N LYS A 584 18.66 -10.02 -14.16
CA LYS A 584 17.84 -11.22 -14.38
C LYS A 584 16.69 -10.89 -15.35
N GLU A 585 16.49 -11.75 -16.32
CA GLU A 585 15.35 -11.70 -17.23
C GLU A 585 14.66 -13.07 -17.26
N ASN A 586 13.38 -13.09 -16.93
CA ASN A 586 12.58 -14.32 -16.89
C ASN A 586 13.28 -15.45 -16.09
N GLY A 587 13.84 -15.11 -14.93
CA GLY A 587 14.53 -16.06 -14.07
C GLY A 587 15.93 -16.48 -14.54
N THR A 588 16.40 -15.96 -15.70
CA THR A 588 17.71 -16.28 -16.27
C THR A 588 18.70 -15.16 -15.99
N ASN A 589 19.87 -15.51 -15.48
CA ASN A 589 20.96 -14.55 -15.25
C ASN A 589 21.55 -14.12 -16.60
N ILE A 590 21.50 -12.84 -16.90
CA ILE A 590 22.07 -12.25 -18.12
C ILE A 590 23.50 -11.79 -17.83
N PRO A 591 24.50 -12.32 -18.56
CA PRO A 591 25.88 -11.91 -18.37
C PRO A 591 26.08 -10.45 -18.78
N CYS A 592 27.03 -9.78 -18.13
CA CYS A 592 27.40 -8.41 -18.50
C CYS A 592 28.20 -8.39 -19.81
N GLU A 593 27.99 -7.35 -20.61
CA GLU A 593 28.94 -6.99 -21.67
C GLU A 593 30.25 -6.51 -21.02
N PRO A 594 31.39 -6.53 -21.76
CA PRO A 594 32.67 -6.13 -21.17
C PRO A 594 32.71 -4.75 -20.53
N GLU A 595 31.95 -3.80 -21.08
CA GLU A 595 31.84 -2.43 -20.56
C GLU A 595 30.94 -2.32 -19.33
N ASP A 596 30.03 -3.28 -19.12
CA ASP A 596 29.01 -3.26 -18.08
C ASP A 596 29.41 -3.99 -16.79
N VAL A 597 30.57 -4.62 -16.74
CA VAL A 597 30.96 -5.52 -15.65
C VAL A 597 30.89 -4.88 -14.26
N LYS A 598 31.05 -3.56 -14.16
CA LYS A 598 30.94 -2.82 -12.89
C LYS A 598 29.49 -2.54 -12.47
N CYS A 599 28.53 -2.85 -13.31
CA CYS A 599 27.10 -2.57 -13.06
C CYS A 599 26.31 -3.86 -12.78
N GLY A 600 26.99 -4.98 -12.60
CA GLY A 600 26.41 -6.25 -12.22
C GLY A 600 26.55 -6.52 -10.72
N ARG A 601 26.89 -7.75 -10.37
CA ARG A 601 27.13 -8.16 -8.97
C ARG A 601 28.30 -7.35 -8.39
N LEU A 602 28.10 -6.81 -7.18
CA LEU A 602 29.11 -6.05 -6.46
C LEU A 602 30.21 -6.99 -5.92
N TYR A 603 31.45 -6.63 -6.16
CA TYR A 603 32.61 -7.37 -5.64
C TYR A 603 33.40 -6.47 -4.68
N CYS A 604 33.68 -7.04 -3.51
CA CYS A 604 34.42 -6.37 -2.44
C CYS A 604 35.62 -7.25 -2.01
N ILE A 605 36.53 -6.67 -1.27
CA ILE A 605 37.61 -7.37 -0.56
C ILE A 605 37.66 -6.86 0.88
N ASP A 606 38.24 -7.65 1.74
CA ASP A 606 38.47 -7.28 3.14
C ASP A 606 39.98 -7.00 3.26
N ASP A 607 40.31 -5.76 3.55
CA ASP A 607 41.72 -5.33 3.63
C ASP A 607 42.41 -5.82 4.92
N SER A 608 41.63 -6.30 5.88
CA SER A 608 42.16 -6.85 7.13
C SER A 608 42.73 -8.27 7.00
N THR A 609 42.54 -8.94 5.86
CA THR A 609 42.97 -10.31 5.65
C THR A 609 44.13 -10.40 4.64
N GLU A 610 45.10 -11.31 4.89
CA GLU A 610 46.24 -11.54 3.99
C GLU A 610 45.84 -12.12 2.63
N GLU A 611 44.70 -12.82 2.58
CA GLU A 611 44.11 -13.37 1.32
C GLU A 611 43.03 -12.40 0.80
N LYS A 612 43.40 -11.57 -0.18
CA LYS A 612 42.47 -10.68 -0.87
C LYS A 612 41.62 -11.45 -1.87
N SER A 613 40.65 -12.23 -1.37
CA SER A 613 39.69 -12.96 -2.22
C SER A 613 38.53 -12.07 -2.65
N CYS A 614 38.02 -12.29 -3.86
CA CYS A 614 36.82 -11.62 -4.36
C CYS A 614 35.58 -12.02 -3.53
N LYS A 615 35.08 -11.15 -2.68
CA LYS A 615 33.84 -11.37 -1.93
C LYS A 615 32.66 -10.80 -2.70
N PHE A 616 31.55 -11.52 -2.71
CA PHE A 616 30.28 -11.07 -3.27
C PHE A 616 29.17 -11.54 -2.35
N TYR A 617 28.05 -10.81 -2.32
CA TYR A 617 26.89 -11.22 -1.57
C TYR A 617 25.85 -11.83 -2.50
N PHE A 618 25.27 -12.94 -2.09
CA PHE A 618 24.19 -13.60 -2.82
C PHE A 618 23.13 -14.03 -1.83
N SER A 619 21.88 -13.74 -2.16
CA SER A 619 20.71 -14.20 -1.40
C SER A 619 19.72 -14.84 -2.37
N ASN A 620 19.20 -15.99 -2.00
CA ASN A 620 18.11 -16.61 -2.74
C ASN A 620 16.79 -15.87 -2.53
N GLU A 621 16.68 -15.14 -1.43
CA GLU A 621 15.47 -14.43 -1.04
C GLU A 621 15.36 -13.05 -1.71
N ASN A 622 16.50 -12.43 -1.99
CA ASN A 622 16.55 -11.14 -2.67
C ASN A 622 17.70 -11.13 -3.68
N ALA A 623 17.35 -11.35 -4.94
CA ALA A 623 18.31 -11.43 -6.03
C ALA A 623 19.04 -10.09 -6.27
N ASN A 624 18.44 -8.95 -5.89
CA ASN A 624 19.02 -7.63 -6.07
C ASN A 624 20.02 -7.27 -4.96
N LEU A 625 19.94 -7.92 -3.81
CA LEU A 625 20.88 -7.66 -2.71
C LEU A 625 22.30 -8.09 -3.13
N GLY A 626 23.25 -7.17 -3.04
CA GLY A 626 24.61 -7.39 -3.50
C GLY A 626 24.84 -7.10 -5.00
N MET A 627 23.84 -6.53 -5.68
CA MET A 627 24.03 -5.91 -7.01
C MET A 627 24.51 -4.48 -6.82
N VAL A 628 25.20 -3.94 -7.82
CA VAL A 628 25.62 -2.54 -7.82
C VAL A 628 24.39 -1.66 -8.01
N GLU A 629 24.25 -0.65 -7.15
CA GLU A 629 23.09 0.25 -7.13
C GLU A 629 23.06 1.16 -8.37
N PRO A 630 21.87 1.49 -8.89
CA PRO A 630 21.73 2.50 -9.95
C PRO A 630 22.34 3.84 -9.55
N GLY A 631 22.85 4.56 -10.52
CA GLY A 631 23.54 5.84 -10.30
C GLY A 631 25.00 5.70 -9.91
N THR A 632 25.49 4.50 -9.57
CA THR A 632 26.89 4.23 -9.19
C THR A 632 27.83 4.49 -10.37
N LYS A 633 28.90 5.25 -10.16
CA LYS A 633 29.90 5.54 -11.19
C LYS A 633 30.59 4.26 -11.68
N CYS A 634 30.49 3.96 -12.98
CA CYS A 634 31.13 2.82 -13.64
C CYS A 634 32.31 3.26 -14.55
N GLY A 635 32.27 4.51 -15.00
CA GLY A 635 33.31 5.14 -15.82
C GLY A 635 33.24 6.65 -15.70
N GLU A 636 34.17 7.35 -16.36
CA GLU A 636 34.14 8.81 -16.37
C GLU A 636 32.99 9.30 -17.24
N GLY A 637 32.08 10.07 -16.63
CA GLY A 637 30.83 10.51 -17.26
C GLY A 637 29.82 9.42 -17.47
N MET A 638 29.95 8.30 -16.72
CA MET A 638 29.07 7.13 -16.89
C MET A 638 28.63 6.56 -15.54
N VAL A 639 27.39 6.10 -15.49
CA VAL A 639 26.76 5.52 -14.29
C VAL A 639 26.04 4.21 -14.61
N CYS A 640 25.83 3.40 -13.60
CA CYS A 640 25.10 2.15 -13.71
C CYS A 640 23.59 2.42 -13.77
N GLY A 641 22.92 1.86 -14.77
CA GLY A 641 21.48 1.85 -14.91
C GLY A 641 21.03 0.54 -15.54
N SER A 642 20.12 -0.17 -14.87
CA SER A 642 19.57 -1.47 -15.35
C SER A 642 20.64 -2.51 -15.72
N GLY A 643 21.75 -2.53 -14.97
CA GLY A 643 22.85 -3.46 -15.22
C GLY A 643 23.76 -3.07 -16.36
N GLN A 644 23.66 -1.85 -16.87
CA GLN A 644 24.49 -1.31 -17.94
C GLN A 644 25.25 -0.06 -17.49
N CYS A 645 26.41 0.16 -18.04
CA CYS A 645 27.21 1.36 -17.82
C CYS A 645 26.83 2.38 -18.91
N ILE A 646 25.99 3.34 -18.55
CA ILE A 646 25.40 4.30 -19.51
C ILE A 646 25.92 5.72 -19.21
N ASN A 647 25.95 6.60 -20.23
CA ASN A 647 26.41 7.96 -20.01
C ASN A 647 25.38 8.79 -19.22
N LEU A 648 25.85 9.84 -18.56
CA LEU A 648 25.01 10.69 -17.70
C LEU A 648 23.80 11.29 -18.42
N GLU A 649 23.99 11.68 -19.72
CA GLU A 649 22.89 12.24 -20.52
C GLU A 649 21.77 11.20 -20.75
N THR A 650 22.16 9.96 -20.98
CA THR A 650 21.20 8.85 -21.15
C THR A 650 20.53 8.50 -19.83
N ALA A 651 21.31 8.51 -18.73
CA ALA A 651 20.79 8.14 -17.40
C ALA A 651 19.81 9.17 -16.84
N PHE A 652 20.09 10.47 -17.03
CA PHE A 652 19.40 11.55 -16.32
C PHE A 652 18.67 12.55 -17.25
N GLY A 653 18.66 12.30 -18.56
CA GLY A 653 17.94 13.10 -19.54
C GLY A 653 18.50 14.52 -19.72
N ALA A 654 17.74 15.38 -20.40
CA ALA A 654 18.16 16.71 -20.78
C ALA A 654 18.20 17.75 -19.66
N THR A 655 18.23 17.33 -18.40
CA THR A 655 18.49 18.23 -17.27
C THR A 655 19.93 18.78 -17.25
N SER A 656 20.80 18.25 -18.10
CA SER A 656 22.22 18.68 -18.18
C SER A 656 22.47 19.99 -18.97
N ASN A 657 21.43 20.61 -19.57
CA ASN A 657 21.61 21.83 -20.37
C ASN A 657 21.72 23.14 -19.56
N PHE A 658 21.81 23.08 -18.24
CA PHE A 658 21.96 24.25 -17.39
C PHE A 658 23.38 24.47 -16.84
N THR A 659 24.40 23.79 -17.39
CA THR A 659 25.79 23.98 -16.93
C THR A 659 26.56 25.06 -17.69
N GLN A 660 25.89 26.06 -18.26
CA GLN A 660 26.55 27.26 -18.75
C GLN A 660 25.77 28.53 -18.40
N MET A 661 25.81 28.89 -17.11
CA MET A 661 25.64 30.27 -16.66
C MET A 661 26.44 30.49 -15.41
#